data_9d8c43a5dffb2c75083cf4f529fb21d8
#
_entry.id   9d8c43a5dffb2c75083cf4f529fb21d8
#
_cell.length_a   1.000
_cell.length_b   1.000
_cell.length_c   1.000
_cell.angle_alpha   90.00
_cell.angle_beta   90.00
_cell.angle_gamma   90.00
#
_symmetry.space_group_name_H-M   'P 1'
#
loop_
_entity.id
_entity.type
_entity.pdbx_description
1 polymer ?
#
loop_
_entity_poly.entity_id
_entity_poly.type
_entity_poly.pdbx_seq_one_letter_code
_entity_poly.pdbx_strand_id
1 'polypeptide(L)'
;MKAVAILTLALLAPLAVAPAPARAAAYGALELEVLSSRPDQVSGGDALVRVRRPKGVKVRVLRNGEDVTGAFTETRDGLTGLVTGLAVGPNTVTAVAGPLRRTLTVRDHPIGGPIFSGPHQYPFLCKTERAGLGPPVADNQDGQGMRTTGGWSRDCFAPVVTDRLYRSTDGTYKPMPAERPADLATTTLLDGRTVDFVVRRERGVINRFLYSIAMLEDGWNGRAIYRFDGGVAIGHDQGTLGGGALDPYGLGKGYAILHSSGTRTSTHYNLILGGETALMVKERFIERHGPPLYTVGVGGSGGAIQQYIYGQNYGDRVIDAAIPQYSYPDMVTQTIHVGDCELLERYMDHNPRWARWDDRTALIGMNASDTVANPYTGRPGSDECVNGWRGLTPLTMNPLWTSNNDPEWALMDPPGVKDTVRWTHWDDLREVYGVDERGHARSTWDNVGVQYGLKALVDGVVTPAEFLDVNAKAGSWKEADDMVQEGCPFVRTACPGDLDPWSARNMNLGDPAPRRTGDPVAIRNVERSGLVFRGDIDIPVIDWRPYLEDQLDMHNAHQSFASRRRMLDHDGSAGNQVIWFTDARPDGPKFDQTPEALRVMDEWMANLRARPGRGVAGNRPPLAVDRCFATDGTQLAAGPHVWDGVLDRRPPGACTRLFPLYGTSRTVAGGPLAGGVYKCRLQPVGRAIARGVYGSWRPTPQERARLERIFPTGVCDY
;
A
#
# COMPACT_ATOMS: atom_id res chain seq x y z
N MET A 1 -60.46 28.62 -20.50
CA MET A 1 -59.97 28.48 -19.13
C MET A 1 -58.47 28.23 -19.24
N LYS A 2 -57.69 29.25 -18.85
CA LYS A 2 -56.21 29.27 -18.94
C LYS A 2 -55.63 28.68 -17.64
N ALA A 3 -54.84 27.62 -17.69
CA ALA A 3 -54.06 27.14 -16.59
C ALA A 3 -52.64 27.73 -16.66
N VAL A 4 -52.28 28.47 -15.62
CA VAL A 4 -50.94 29.08 -15.46
C VAL A 4 -50.05 28.08 -14.74
N ALA A 5 -48.98 27.63 -15.37
CA ALA A 5 -47.94 26.82 -14.73
C ALA A 5 -46.91 27.76 -14.10
N ILE A 6 -46.76 27.69 -12.80
CA ILE A 6 -45.73 28.42 -12.04
C ILE A 6 -44.47 27.57 -12.06
N LEU A 7 -43.42 28.04 -12.72
CA LEU A 7 -42.09 27.47 -12.73
C LEU A 7 -41.33 28.00 -11.50
N THR A 8 -41.08 27.15 -10.53
CA THR A 8 -40.22 27.49 -9.38
C THR A 8 -38.77 27.20 -9.74
N LEU A 9 -38.01 28.25 -10.00
CA LEU A 9 -36.55 28.17 -10.22
C LEU A 9 -35.87 28.05 -8.85
N ALA A 10 -35.37 26.90 -8.53
CA ALA A 10 -34.50 26.71 -7.37
C ALA A 10 -33.07 27.13 -7.71
N LEU A 11 -32.63 28.27 -7.21
CA LEU A 11 -31.23 28.69 -7.25
C LEU A 11 -30.41 27.79 -6.32
N LEU A 12 -29.62 26.90 -6.89
CA LEU A 12 -28.52 26.22 -6.21
C LEU A 12 -27.33 27.18 -6.13
N ALA A 13 -27.13 27.80 -4.98
CA ALA A 13 -25.90 28.51 -4.67
C ALA A 13 -24.79 27.48 -4.36
N PRO A 14 -23.58 27.64 -4.89
CA PRO A 14 -22.46 26.79 -4.48
C PRO A 14 -22.09 27.11 -3.03
N LEU A 15 -22.16 26.12 -2.16
CA LEU A 15 -21.57 26.18 -0.82
C LEU A 15 -20.04 26.26 -1.00
N ALA A 16 -19.51 27.46 -0.95
CA ALA A 16 -18.08 27.69 -0.77
C ALA A 16 -17.71 27.15 0.62
N VAL A 17 -16.98 26.03 0.68
CA VAL A 17 -16.32 25.58 1.89
C VAL A 17 -15.18 26.57 2.14
N ALA A 18 -15.42 27.52 3.05
CA ALA A 18 -14.38 28.41 3.52
C ALA A 18 -13.34 27.55 4.27
N PRO A 19 -12.01 27.75 4.05
CA PRO A 19 -11.01 27.13 4.89
C PRO A 19 -11.26 27.53 6.33
N ALA A 20 -11.26 26.53 7.23
CA ALA A 20 -11.41 26.81 8.66
C ALA A 20 -10.30 27.78 9.08
N PRO A 21 -10.63 28.92 9.74
CA PRO A 21 -9.61 29.86 10.17
C PRO A 21 -8.69 29.15 11.17
N ALA A 22 -7.37 29.19 10.91
CA ALA A 22 -6.36 28.87 11.92
C ALA A 22 -6.64 29.75 13.13
N ARG A 23 -7.35 29.22 14.14
CA ARG A 23 -7.63 29.94 15.38
C ARG A 23 -6.30 30.14 16.10
N ALA A 24 -5.86 31.38 16.14
CA ALA A 24 -4.97 31.83 17.20
C ALA A 24 -5.63 31.39 18.53
N ALA A 25 -4.98 30.51 19.29
CA ALA A 25 -5.45 30.05 20.57
C ALA A 25 -5.64 31.29 21.48
N ALA A 26 -6.87 31.68 21.71
CA ALA A 26 -7.20 32.70 22.72
C ALA A 26 -6.74 32.13 24.07
N TYR A 27 -5.72 32.72 24.65
CA TYR A 27 -5.27 32.41 26.01
C TYR A 27 -6.45 32.61 26.96
N GLY A 28 -7.10 31.52 27.38
CA GLY A 28 -8.23 31.57 28.30
C GLY A 28 -9.36 30.57 28.07
N ALA A 29 -9.36 29.80 27.00
CA ALA A 29 -10.39 28.78 26.73
C ALA A 29 -10.09 27.44 27.45
N LEU A 30 -11.15 26.75 27.89
CA LEU A 30 -11.08 25.35 28.33
C LEU A 30 -11.27 24.45 27.10
N GLU A 31 -10.27 23.62 26.74
CA GLU A 31 -10.31 22.73 25.59
C GLU A 31 -10.01 21.29 26.01
N LEU A 32 -10.65 20.35 25.33
CA LEU A 32 -10.39 18.90 25.44
C LEU A 32 -10.01 18.36 24.09
N GLU A 33 -8.99 17.52 24.07
CA GLU A 33 -8.46 16.88 22.86
C GLU A 33 -8.00 15.46 23.17
N VAL A 34 -8.38 14.48 22.34
CA VAL A 34 -7.76 13.15 22.35
C VAL A 34 -6.46 13.23 21.55
N LEU A 35 -5.36 12.78 22.15
CA LEU A 35 -4.03 12.81 21.55
C LEU A 35 -3.66 11.47 20.87
N SER A 36 -4.23 10.36 21.36
CA SER A 36 -3.87 9.02 20.90
C SER A 36 -4.58 8.63 19.61
N SER A 37 -5.81 9.15 19.39
CA SER A 37 -6.64 8.83 18.23
C SER A 37 -7.62 9.95 17.92
N ARG A 38 -8.49 9.76 16.93
CA ARG A 38 -9.71 10.60 16.80
C ARG A 38 -10.72 10.21 17.88
N PRO A 39 -11.52 11.16 18.36
CA PRO A 39 -12.52 10.85 19.39
C PRO A 39 -13.56 9.79 18.98
N ASP A 40 -13.80 9.63 17.69
CA ASP A 40 -14.73 8.65 17.12
C ASP A 40 -14.08 7.29 16.76
N GLN A 41 -12.76 7.14 16.97
CA GLN A 41 -11.95 5.99 16.55
C GLN A 41 -11.01 5.49 17.67
N VAL A 42 -11.33 5.74 18.92
CA VAL A 42 -10.58 5.23 20.08
C VAL A 42 -10.80 3.72 20.19
N SER A 43 -9.79 2.99 20.63
CA SER A 43 -9.85 1.54 20.76
C SER A 43 -9.23 1.01 22.06
N GLY A 44 -9.73 -0.13 22.54
CA GLY A 44 -9.13 -0.85 23.67
C GLY A 44 -9.44 -0.29 25.06
N GLY A 45 -10.37 0.66 25.16
CA GLY A 45 -10.86 1.18 26.43
C GLY A 45 -10.02 2.29 27.07
N ASP A 46 -8.99 2.78 26.36
CA ASP A 46 -8.09 3.82 26.84
C ASP A 46 -8.02 5.00 25.85
N ALA A 47 -7.76 6.22 26.34
CA ALA A 47 -7.48 7.37 25.49
C ALA A 47 -6.54 8.36 26.19
N LEU A 48 -5.47 8.78 25.54
CA LEU A 48 -4.63 9.87 26.04
C LEU A 48 -5.30 11.20 25.73
N VAL A 49 -5.66 11.94 26.78
CA VAL A 49 -6.42 13.18 26.68
C VAL A 49 -5.61 14.37 27.18
N ARG A 50 -5.67 15.47 26.44
CA ARG A 50 -5.14 16.78 26.85
C ARG A 50 -6.25 17.73 27.20
N VAL A 51 -6.05 18.46 28.31
CA VAL A 51 -6.93 19.57 28.78
C VAL A 51 -6.11 20.85 28.74
N ARG A 52 -6.41 21.76 27.82
CA ARG A 52 -5.90 23.12 27.84
C ARG A 52 -6.84 23.97 28.72
N ARG A 53 -6.28 24.77 29.63
CA ARG A 53 -7.03 25.53 30.60
C ARG A 53 -6.46 26.94 30.81
N PRO A 54 -7.27 27.90 31.32
CA PRO A 54 -6.72 29.16 31.77
C PRO A 54 -5.66 28.97 32.87
N LYS A 55 -4.60 29.77 32.84
CA LYS A 55 -3.49 29.66 33.79
C LYS A 55 -3.98 29.82 35.24
N GLY A 56 -3.55 28.93 36.13
CA GLY A 56 -3.84 28.94 37.53
C GLY A 56 -5.23 28.42 37.95
N VAL A 57 -6.08 27.98 37.01
CA VAL A 57 -7.40 27.43 37.32
C VAL A 57 -7.26 25.90 37.54
N LYS A 58 -7.81 25.42 38.67
CA LYS A 58 -7.91 23.98 38.94
C LYS A 58 -8.95 23.36 38.01
N VAL A 59 -8.64 22.20 37.47
CA VAL A 59 -9.53 21.42 36.59
C VAL A 59 -9.91 20.14 37.27
N ARG A 60 -11.15 19.74 37.13
CA ARG A 60 -11.67 18.40 37.41
C ARG A 60 -11.99 17.72 36.09
N VAL A 61 -11.57 16.49 35.89
CA VAL A 61 -11.85 15.69 34.69
C VAL A 61 -12.73 14.51 35.07
N LEU A 62 -13.82 14.34 34.35
CA LEU A 62 -14.81 13.28 34.59
C LEU A 62 -14.90 12.37 33.36
N ARG A 63 -14.87 11.05 33.57
CA ARG A 63 -15.22 10.02 32.57
C ARG A 63 -16.61 9.48 32.91
N ASN A 64 -17.60 9.66 32.04
CA ASN A 64 -18.98 9.22 32.26
C ASN A 64 -19.55 9.66 33.64
N GLY A 65 -19.13 10.82 34.15
CA GLY A 65 -19.51 11.36 35.43
C GLY A 65 -18.59 10.96 36.61
N GLU A 66 -17.74 9.96 36.47
CA GLU A 66 -16.74 9.53 37.45
C GLU A 66 -15.51 10.44 37.42
N ASP A 67 -14.98 10.82 38.60
CA ASP A 67 -13.80 11.67 38.70
C ASP A 67 -12.51 10.89 38.42
N VAL A 68 -11.85 11.26 37.32
CA VAL A 68 -10.56 10.68 36.86
C VAL A 68 -9.43 11.71 36.88
N THR A 69 -9.60 12.81 37.58
CA THR A 69 -8.62 13.91 37.67
C THR A 69 -7.23 13.44 38.11
N GLY A 70 -7.17 12.41 38.98
CA GLY A 70 -5.92 11.85 39.48
C GLY A 70 -5.03 11.22 38.40
N ALA A 71 -5.57 10.89 37.22
CA ALA A 71 -4.81 10.38 36.08
C ALA A 71 -4.08 11.48 35.27
N PHE A 72 -4.35 12.77 35.58
CA PHE A 72 -3.83 13.91 34.83
C PHE A 72 -2.66 14.57 35.52
N THR A 73 -1.59 14.84 34.77
CA THR A 73 -0.39 15.53 35.22
C THR A 73 -0.19 16.82 34.42
N GLU A 74 0.46 17.82 35.04
CA GLU A 74 0.85 19.06 34.35
C GLU A 74 1.90 18.79 33.26
N THR A 75 1.65 19.39 32.11
CA THR A 75 2.56 19.41 30.97
C THR A 75 2.74 20.85 30.51
N ARG A 76 3.69 21.09 29.57
CA ARG A 76 3.92 22.43 29.02
C ARG A 76 2.63 23.03 28.41
N ASP A 77 1.77 22.18 27.82
CA ASP A 77 0.61 22.58 27.03
C ASP A 77 -0.72 22.39 27.76
N GLY A 78 -0.71 22.19 29.08
CA GLY A 78 -1.88 21.97 29.91
C GLY A 78 -1.77 20.72 30.79
N LEU A 79 -2.89 20.04 31.03
CA LEU A 79 -2.92 18.75 31.71
C LEU A 79 -3.00 17.63 30.68
N THR A 80 -2.26 16.55 30.87
CA THR A 80 -2.36 15.34 30.03
C THR A 80 -2.54 14.11 30.93
N GLY A 81 -3.47 13.24 30.58
CA GLY A 81 -3.76 12.03 31.34
C GLY A 81 -4.34 10.91 30.48
N LEU A 82 -4.03 9.67 30.87
CA LEU A 82 -4.62 8.49 30.24
C LEU A 82 -5.97 8.22 30.91
N VAL A 83 -7.04 8.40 30.15
CA VAL A 83 -8.40 8.05 30.56
C VAL A 83 -8.62 6.58 30.22
N THR A 84 -8.70 5.74 31.25
CA THR A 84 -8.87 4.28 31.12
C THR A 84 -10.30 3.86 31.42
N GLY A 85 -10.69 2.64 31.04
CA GLY A 85 -12.00 2.06 31.36
C GLY A 85 -13.16 2.69 30.59
N LEU A 86 -12.91 3.12 29.36
CA LEU A 86 -13.99 3.48 28.42
C LEU A 86 -14.76 2.21 28.07
N ALA A 87 -16.08 2.31 28.06
CA ALA A 87 -16.93 1.23 27.59
C ALA A 87 -17.00 1.23 26.06
N VAL A 88 -17.10 0.06 25.45
CA VAL A 88 -17.33 -0.02 23.99
C VAL A 88 -18.59 0.77 23.62
N GLY A 89 -18.45 1.66 22.64
CA GLY A 89 -19.48 2.61 22.24
C GLY A 89 -19.21 4.03 22.74
N PRO A 90 -20.24 4.88 22.85
CA PRO A 90 -20.07 6.29 23.20
C PRO A 90 -19.77 6.49 24.70
N ASN A 91 -18.76 7.28 24.98
CA ASN A 91 -18.37 7.73 26.32
C ASN A 91 -18.31 9.27 26.36
N THR A 92 -18.33 9.86 27.53
CA THR A 92 -18.12 11.29 27.72
C THR A 92 -16.89 11.56 28.58
N VAL A 93 -16.04 12.46 28.10
CA VAL A 93 -14.95 13.05 28.90
C VAL A 93 -15.30 14.52 29.11
N THR A 94 -15.41 14.95 30.37
CA THR A 94 -15.82 16.31 30.74
C THR A 94 -14.74 16.96 31.59
N ALA A 95 -14.25 18.13 31.17
CA ALA A 95 -13.41 18.99 31.99
C ALA A 95 -14.24 20.11 32.60
N VAL A 96 -14.03 20.38 33.91
CA VAL A 96 -14.67 21.44 34.65
C VAL A 96 -13.61 22.31 35.31
N ALA A 97 -13.62 23.62 35.02
CA ALA A 97 -12.65 24.60 35.49
C ALA A 97 -13.40 25.85 35.99
N GLY A 98 -13.78 25.89 37.29
CA GLY A 98 -14.67 26.92 37.83
C GLY A 98 -16.04 26.91 37.13
N PRO A 99 -16.45 28.03 36.51
CA PRO A 99 -17.72 28.08 35.76
C PRO A 99 -17.62 27.46 34.35
N LEU A 100 -16.42 27.16 33.88
CA LEU A 100 -16.19 26.60 32.54
C LEU A 100 -16.41 25.10 32.54
N ARG A 101 -17.13 24.62 31.54
CA ARG A 101 -17.34 23.20 31.31
C ARG A 101 -17.15 22.89 29.84
N ARG A 102 -16.40 21.82 29.55
CA ARG A 102 -16.25 21.23 28.19
C ARG A 102 -16.49 19.73 28.26
N THR A 103 -17.27 19.22 27.34
CA THR A 103 -17.51 17.77 27.19
C THR A 103 -17.13 17.34 25.78
N LEU A 104 -16.43 16.24 25.70
CA LEU A 104 -16.06 15.56 24.46
C LEU A 104 -16.71 14.18 24.48
N THR A 105 -17.38 13.80 23.40
CA THR A 105 -17.84 12.44 23.19
C THR A 105 -16.69 11.65 22.59
N VAL A 106 -16.34 10.55 23.25
CA VAL A 106 -15.30 9.60 22.79
C VAL A 106 -15.99 8.28 22.51
N ARG A 107 -15.82 7.76 21.30
CA ARG A 107 -16.35 6.45 20.93
C ARG A 107 -15.23 5.42 20.99
N ASP A 108 -15.36 4.47 21.92
CA ASP A 108 -14.45 3.35 22.05
C ASP A 108 -14.89 2.17 21.17
N HIS A 109 -13.90 1.46 20.63
CA HIS A 109 -14.07 0.26 19.84
C HIS A 109 -13.29 -0.92 20.48
N PRO A 110 -13.69 -2.17 20.23
CA PRO A 110 -12.94 -3.31 20.72
C PRO A 110 -11.48 -3.29 20.23
N ILE A 111 -10.54 -3.73 21.05
CA ILE A 111 -9.12 -3.87 20.66
C ILE A 111 -8.91 -4.86 19.52
N GLY A 112 -9.82 -5.83 19.35
CA GLY A 112 -9.83 -6.78 18.24
C GLY A 112 -10.36 -6.19 16.93
N GLY A 113 -10.90 -4.98 16.93
CA GLY A 113 -11.55 -4.35 15.78
C GLY A 113 -12.92 -4.98 15.43
N PRO A 114 -13.49 -4.66 14.29
CA PRO A 114 -13.10 -3.56 13.41
C PRO A 114 -13.60 -2.19 13.92
N ILE A 115 -12.95 -1.12 13.47
CA ILE A 115 -13.42 0.27 13.67
C ILE A 115 -14.22 0.74 12.43
N PHE A 116 -13.62 0.61 11.24
CA PHE A 116 -14.19 1.02 9.96
C PHE A 116 -13.84 0.11 8.78
N SER A 117 -13.00 -0.91 8.98
CA SER A 117 -12.55 -1.80 7.90
C SER A 117 -13.62 -2.80 7.42
N GLY A 118 -14.78 -2.84 8.06
CA GLY A 118 -15.83 -3.80 7.77
C GLY A 118 -15.67 -5.11 8.55
N PRO A 119 -16.56 -6.08 8.35
CA PRO A 119 -16.54 -7.34 9.09
C PRO A 119 -15.30 -8.17 8.75
N HIS A 120 -14.69 -8.76 9.78
CA HIS A 120 -13.57 -9.68 9.60
C HIS A 120 -14.02 -10.99 8.96
N GLN A 121 -13.18 -11.58 8.11
CA GLN A 121 -13.41 -12.90 7.51
C GLN A 121 -13.04 -14.02 8.49
N TYR A 122 -13.77 -15.13 8.45
CA TYR A 122 -13.57 -16.31 9.28
C TYR A 122 -13.68 -17.59 8.44
N PRO A 123 -13.06 -18.72 8.87
CA PRO A 123 -12.16 -18.87 10.01
C PRO A 123 -10.83 -18.10 9.81
N PHE A 124 -10.14 -17.79 10.93
CA PHE A 124 -8.87 -17.10 10.96
C PHE A 124 -7.94 -17.80 11.97
N LEU A 125 -6.67 -17.94 11.62
CA LEU A 125 -5.74 -18.76 12.37
C LEU A 125 -4.83 -17.97 13.27
N CYS A 126 -4.83 -18.33 14.54
CA CYS A 126 -3.97 -17.71 15.54
C CYS A 126 -2.52 -18.23 15.44
N LYS A 127 -1.57 -17.31 15.60
CA LYS A 127 -0.14 -17.59 15.65
C LYS A 127 0.53 -17.03 16.92
N THR A 128 -0.23 -16.78 17.97
CA THR A 128 0.24 -16.18 19.23
C THR A 128 1.32 -17.03 19.90
N GLU A 129 1.18 -18.37 19.94
CA GLU A 129 2.19 -19.26 20.49
C GLU A 129 3.50 -19.17 19.71
N ARG A 130 3.44 -19.20 18.39
CA ARG A 130 4.62 -19.02 17.52
C ARG A 130 5.28 -17.65 17.69
N ALA A 131 4.50 -16.64 18.03
CA ALA A 131 4.99 -15.29 18.34
C ALA A 131 5.55 -15.17 19.78
N GLY A 132 5.50 -16.22 20.59
CA GLY A 132 5.93 -16.21 21.96
C GLY A 132 5.03 -15.41 22.90
N LEU A 133 3.73 -15.33 22.60
CA LEU A 133 2.70 -14.68 23.42
C LEU A 133 1.89 -15.69 24.25
N GLY A 134 2.15 -17.00 24.08
CA GLY A 134 1.36 -18.07 24.65
C GLY A 134 0.10 -18.40 23.85
N PRO A 135 -0.76 -19.30 24.35
CA PRO A 135 -1.97 -19.72 23.69
C PRO A 135 -2.96 -18.54 23.55
N PRO A 136 -3.75 -18.49 22.48
CA PRO A 136 -4.76 -17.46 22.33
C PRO A 136 -5.85 -17.61 23.39
N VAL A 137 -6.41 -16.49 23.82
CA VAL A 137 -7.48 -16.43 24.83
C VAL A 137 -8.76 -17.04 24.26
N ALA A 138 -9.39 -17.96 24.99
CA ALA A 138 -10.74 -18.44 24.69
C ALA A 138 -11.74 -17.33 25.05
N ASP A 139 -12.30 -16.67 24.04
CA ASP A 139 -13.18 -15.50 24.19
C ASP A 139 -14.65 -15.79 23.85
N ASN A 140 -14.95 -16.96 23.31
CA ASN A 140 -16.31 -17.38 22.99
C ASN A 140 -16.48 -18.91 23.06
N GLN A 141 -17.74 -19.36 22.99
CA GLN A 141 -18.15 -20.77 22.99
C GLN A 141 -19.00 -21.13 21.75
N ASP A 142 -19.16 -20.19 20.81
CA ASP A 142 -20.06 -20.30 19.67
C ASP A 142 -19.48 -21.06 18.47
N GLY A 143 -18.23 -21.53 18.58
CA GLY A 143 -17.54 -22.26 17.52
C GLY A 143 -16.91 -21.36 16.46
N GLN A 144 -16.90 -20.04 16.66
CA GLN A 144 -16.24 -19.11 15.75
C GLN A 144 -14.77 -18.94 16.14
N GLY A 145 -13.90 -18.90 15.13
CA GLY A 145 -12.48 -18.73 15.32
C GLY A 145 -11.71 -20.05 15.46
N MET A 146 -10.55 -19.99 16.10
CA MET A 146 -9.69 -21.16 16.33
C MET A 146 -10.02 -21.84 17.65
N ARG A 147 -10.09 -23.17 17.64
CA ARG A 147 -10.32 -23.96 18.85
C ARG A 147 -9.10 -23.90 19.78
N THR A 148 -9.34 -23.61 21.06
CA THR A 148 -8.35 -23.60 22.14
C THR A 148 -8.73 -24.63 23.22
N THR A 149 -7.90 -24.79 24.24
CA THR A 149 -8.18 -25.69 25.37
C THR A 149 -9.44 -25.27 26.17
N GLY A 150 -9.75 -23.98 26.23
CA GLY A 150 -10.85 -23.43 27.05
C GLY A 150 -12.11 -23.04 26.26
N GLY A 151 -12.12 -23.22 24.93
CA GLY A 151 -13.20 -22.79 24.07
C GLY A 151 -12.69 -22.39 22.70
N TRP A 152 -13.16 -21.25 22.17
CA TRP A 152 -12.78 -20.75 20.87
C TRP A 152 -12.16 -19.34 21.01
N SER A 153 -11.14 -19.04 20.21
CA SER A 153 -10.58 -17.71 20.08
C SER A 153 -10.96 -17.14 18.73
N ARG A 154 -11.82 -16.12 18.74
CA ARG A 154 -12.31 -15.49 17.51
C ARG A 154 -11.30 -14.54 16.90
N ASP A 155 -10.73 -13.66 17.72
CA ASP A 155 -9.84 -12.58 17.28
C ASP A 155 -8.39 -12.82 17.68
N CYS A 156 -8.05 -14.05 18.08
CA CYS A 156 -6.68 -14.49 18.41
C CYS A 156 -6.00 -13.62 19.46
N PHE A 157 -6.75 -13.10 20.42
CA PHE A 157 -6.21 -12.24 21.47
C PHE A 157 -5.21 -12.99 22.37
N ALA A 158 -4.17 -12.29 22.82
CA ALA A 158 -3.21 -12.78 23.79
C ALA A 158 -2.77 -11.64 24.71
N PRO A 159 -2.36 -11.93 25.96
CA PRO A 159 -1.81 -10.93 26.85
C PRO A 159 -0.57 -10.24 26.27
N VAL A 160 -0.40 -8.96 26.63
CA VAL A 160 0.79 -8.19 26.25
C VAL A 160 2.02 -8.73 26.96
N VAL A 161 3.10 -8.92 26.20
CA VAL A 161 4.41 -9.34 26.69
C VAL A 161 5.42 -8.22 26.49
N THR A 162 6.18 -7.90 27.53
CA THR A 162 7.27 -6.92 27.45
C THR A 162 8.60 -7.65 27.65
N ASP A 163 9.49 -7.50 26.68
CA ASP A 163 10.85 -8.02 26.72
C ASP A 163 11.85 -6.90 26.99
N ARG A 164 12.92 -7.23 27.70
CA ARG A 164 14.11 -6.40 27.81
C ARG A 164 15.25 -7.14 27.11
N LEU A 165 15.74 -6.56 26.01
CA LEU A 165 16.74 -7.16 25.13
C LEU A 165 17.98 -6.28 25.10
N TYR A 166 19.14 -6.85 24.80
CA TYR A 166 20.32 -6.08 24.43
C TYR A 166 20.84 -6.54 23.07
N ARG A 167 21.47 -5.62 22.35
CA ARG A 167 22.21 -5.95 21.15
C ARG A 167 23.65 -6.26 21.52
N SER A 168 24.12 -7.45 21.17
CA SER A 168 25.51 -7.83 21.41
C SER A 168 26.44 -7.26 20.35
N THR A 169 27.74 -7.28 20.61
CA THR A 169 28.77 -6.80 19.67
C THR A 169 28.84 -7.58 18.35
N ASP A 170 28.30 -8.82 18.34
CA ASP A 170 28.11 -9.61 17.11
C ASP A 170 26.87 -9.21 16.30
N GLY A 171 26.09 -8.24 16.80
CA GLY A 171 24.88 -7.72 16.13
C GLY A 171 23.58 -8.46 16.44
N THR A 172 23.61 -9.53 17.23
CA THR A 172 22.41 -10.29 17.62
C THR A 172 21.69 -9.67 18.81
N TYR A 173 20.35 -9.87 18.88
CA TYR A 173 19.56 -9.45 20.05
C TYR A 173 19.38 -10.63 21.00
N LYS A 174 19.72 -10.40 22.27
CA LYS A 174 19.66 -11.41 23.34
C LYS A 174 18.81 -10.88 24.51
N PRO A 175 18.17 -11.75 25.31
CA PRO A 175 17.53 -11.32 26.54
C PRO A 175 18.52 -10.63 27.48
N MET A 176 18.14 -9.48 28.03
CA MET A 176 19.01 -8.73 28.96
C MET A 176 19.04 -9.42 30.33
N PRO A 177 20.18 -9.92 30.79
CA PRO A 177 20.30 -10.52 32.13
C PRO A 177 20.33 -9.44 33.23
N ALA A 178 20.33 -9.86 34.50
CA ALA A 178 20.42 -8.94 35.62
C ALA A 178 21.79 -8.24 35.70
N GLU A 179 22.86 -8.97 35.37
CA GLU A 179 24.21 -8.41 35.29
C GLU A 179 24.51 -7.90 33.89
N ARG A 180 25.32 -6.82 33.79
CA ARG A 180 25.72 -6.22 32.50
C ARG A 180 26.53 -7.23 31.68
N PRO A 181 26.10 -7.63 30.47
CA PRO A 181 26.85 -8.53 29.60
C PRO A 181 28.17 -7.92 29.12
N ALA A 182 29.22 -8.72 29.04
CA ALA A 182 30.50 -8.28 28.52
C ALA A 182 30.47 -7.94 27.03
N ASP A 183 29.54 -8.54 26.27
CA ASP A 183 29.32 -8.35 24.85
C ASP A 183 28.22 -7.32 24.53
N LEU A 184 27.74 -6.53 25.50
CA LEU A 184 26.77 -5.48 25.30
C LEU A 184 27.35 -4.38 24.39
N ALA A 185 26.73 -4.18 23.24
CA ALA A 185 27.07 -3.10 22.31
C ALA A 185 26.59 -1.74 22.84
N THR A 186 27.25 -0.69 22.39
CA THR A 186 26.81 0.71 22.55
C THR A 186 26.40 1.29 21.19
N THR A 187 25.65 2.39 21.21
CA THR A 187 25.28 3.12 20.00
C THR A 187 25.38 4.63 20.22
N THR A 188 25.63 5.37 19.13
CA THR A 188 25.66 6.84 19.16
C THR A 188 24.36 7.38 18.56
N LEU A 189 23.60 8.07 19.40
CA LEU A 189 22.31 8.68 19.06
C LEU A 189 22.49 9.88 18.10
N LEU A 190 21.38 10.41 17.57
CA LEU A 190 21.39 11.59 16.71
C LEU A 190 21.92 12.86 17.39
N ASP A 191 21.82 12.95 18.72
CA ASP A 191 22.33 14.08 19.52
C ASP A 191 23.81 13.92 19.93
N GLY A 192 24.48 12.85 19.48
CA GLY A 192 25.89 12.56 19.74
C GLY A 192 26.16 11.81 21.05
N ARG A 193 25.16 11.58 21.91
CA ARG A 193 25.33 10.78 23.12
C ARG A 193 25.54 9.31 22.77
N THR A 194 26.44 8.65 23.48
CA THR A 194 26.63 7.20 23.40
C THR A 194 25.92 6.53 24.57
N VAL A 195 25.10 5.54 24.27
CA VAL A 195 24.29 4.77 25.24
C VAL A 195 24.46 3.29 25.04
N ASP A 196 24.11 2.48 26.05
CA ASP A 196 24.02 1.04 25.92
C ASP A 196 22.89 0.66 24.98
N PHE A 197 23.11 -0.33 24.11
CA PHE A 197 22.10 -0.78 23.16
C PHE A 197 21.14 -1.77 23.85
N VAL A 198 20.39 -1.26 24.81
CA VAL A 198 19.35 -2.02 25.53
C VAL A 198 17.98 -1.58 25.01
N VAL A 199 17.15 -2.53 24.64
CA VAL A 199 15.85 -2.33 24.01
C VAL A 199 14.74 -2.83 24.90
N ARG A 200 13.71 -2.01 25.13
CA ARG A 200 12.41 -2.45 25.62
C ARG A 200 11.52 -2.73 24.42
N ARG A 201 10.93 -3.93 24.40
CA ARG A 201 10.01 -4.33 23.33
C ARG A 201 8.70 -4.80 23.93
N GLU A 202 7.60 -4.16 23.54
CA GLU A 202 6.24 -4.62 23.80
C GLU A 202 5.74 -5.43 22.59
N ARG A 203 5.04 -6.55 22.86
CA ARG A 203 4.36 -7.37 21.84
C ARG A 203 2.98 -7.78 22.35
N GLY A 204 2.03 -7.92 21.43
CA GLY A 204 0.66 -8.33 21.76
C GLY A 204 -0.17 -8.50 20.49
N VAL A 205 -1.48 -8.40 20.66
CA VAL A 205 -2.46 -8.49 19.57
C VAL A 205 -3.31 -7.23 19.54
N ILE A 206 -3.41 -6.59 18.38
CA ILE A 206 -4.28 -5.45 18.07
C ILE A 206 -4.95 -5.72 16.72
N ASN A 207 -6.26 -5.45 16.64
CA ASN A 207 -7.07 -5.67 15.44
C ASN A 207 -6.87 -7.09 14.89
N ARG A 208 -6.84 -8.08 15.76
CA ARG A 208 -6.52 -9.51 15.59
C ARG A 208 -5.12 -9.84 15.04
N PHE A 209 -4.28 -8.85 14.77
CA PHE A 209 -2.91 -9.06 14.29
C PHE A 209 -1.87 -8.90 15.39
N LEU A 210 -0.73 -9.55 15.20
CA LEU A 210 0.43 -9.39 16.06
C LEU A 210 1.02 -7.99 15.89
N TYR A 211 1.40 -7.33 16.99
CA TYR A 211 2.14 -6.08 16.92
C TYR A 211 3.41 -6.13 17.78
N SER A 212 4.35 -5.26 17.47
CA SER A 212 5.55 -5.03 18.24
C SER A 212 5.94 -3.56 18.23
N ILE A 213 6.24 -3.02 19.43
CA ILE A 213 6.75 -1.68 19.63
C ILE A 213 8.09 -1.82 20.36
N ALA A 214 9.17 -1.27 19.80
CA ALA A 214 10.51 -1.35 20.38
C ALA A 214 11.16 0.03 20.45
N MET A 215 11.91 0.28 21.51
CA MET A 215 12.68 1.51 21.69
C MET A 215 13.87 1.25 22.62
N LEU A 216 14.92 2.06 22.50
CA LEU A 216 16.00 2.02 23.50
C LEU A 216 15.44 2.35 24.88
N GLU A 217 15.95 1.67 25.91
CA GLU A 217 15.60 1.91 27.30
C GLU A 217 16.00 3.34 27.70
N ASP A 218 17.21 3.76 27.29
CA ASP A 218 17.73 5.11 27.44
C ASP A 218 18.08 5.68 26.05
N GLY A 219 17.40 6.74 25.64
CA GLY A 219 17.80 7.41 24.39
C GLY A 219 16.72 7.57 23.32
N TRP A 220 15.43 7.41 23.68
CA TRP A 220 14.39 7.79 22.74
C TRP A 220 14.49 9.29 22.39
N ASN A 221 14.57 9.55 21.08
CA ASN A 221 14.77 10.91 20.54
C ASN A 221 13.44 11.65 20.26
N GLY A 222 12.30 11.09 20.72
CA GLY A 222 10.97 11.65 20.48
C GLY A 222 10.39 11.35 19.09
N ARG A 223 11.04 10.53 18.27
CA ARG A 223 10.61 10.19 16.91
C ARG A 223 10.24 8.72 16.78
N ALA A 224 9.42 8.39 15.78
CA ALA A 224 9.06 7.01 15.50
C ALA A 224 9.28 6.66 14.03
N ILE A 225 9.62 5.40 13.78
CA ILE A 225 9.55 4.75 12.46
C ILE A 225 8.38 3.76 12.50
N TYR A 226 7.47 3.85 11.55
CA TYR A 226 6.50 2.79 11.30
C TYR A 226 7.02 1.92 10.17
N ARG A 227 7.33 0.65 10.48
CA ARG A 227 7.78 -0.35 9.50
C ARG A 227 6.59 -0.99 8.81
N PHE A 228 6.58 -0.88 7.48
CA PHE A 228 5.62 -1.53 6.59
C PHE A 228 6.34 -2.56 5.74
N ASP A 229 5.84 -3.79 5.69
CA ASP A 229 6.48 -4.83 4.90
C ASP A 229 5.65 -5.18 3.65
N GLY A 230 6.35 -5.60 2.59
CA GLY A 230 5.76 -5.97 1.32
C GLY A 230 5.26 -7.42 1.24
N GLY A 231 4.98 -7.84 0.02
CA GLY A 231 4.43 -9.15 -0.34
C GLY A 231 2.96 -9.07 -0.74
N VAL A 232 2.35 -10.21 -0.98
CA VAL A 232 0.92 -10.37 -1.29
C VAL A 232 0.40 -11.61 -0.59
N ALA A 233 -0.71 -11.52 0.15
CA ALA A 233 -1.38 -12.65 0.78
C ALA A 233 -2.88 -12.37 0.97
N ILE A 234 -3.66 -13.41 1.22
CA ILE A 234 -5.11 -13.30 1.41
C ILE A 234 -5.44 -12.83 2.82
N GLY A 235 -4.77 -13.36 3.85
CA GLY A 235 -5.01 -12.95 5.24
C GLY A 235 -5.70 -14.01 6.10
N HIS A 236 -5.45 -15.29 5.81
CA HIS A 236 -6.08 -16.40 6.53
C HIS A 236 -5.59 -16.56 7.98
N ASP A 237 -4.51 -15.89 8.36
CA ASP A 237 -3.87 -16.02 9.67
C ASP A 237 -3.26 -14.71 10.20
N GLN A 238 -2.81 -14.75 11.45
CA GLN A 238 -2.19 -13.59 12.12
C GLN A 238 -0.85 -13.11 11.53
N GLY A 239 -0.27 -13.82 10.56
CA GLY A 239 1.06 -13.51 10.04
C GLY A 239 2.17 -13.71 11.08
N THR A 240 3.28 -12.99 10.88
CA THR A 240 4.45 -13.05 11.76
C THR A 240 5.05 -11.66 11.99
N LEU A 241 5.73 -11.45 13.12
CA LEU A 241 6.44 -10.20 13.39
C LEU A 241 7.80 -10.11 12.68
N GLY A 242 8.44 -11.24 12.37
CA GLY A 242 9.67 -11.31 11.60
C GLY A 242 10.84 -10.44 12.09
N GLY A 243 10.80 -9.96 13.34
CA GLY A 243 11.83 -9.06 13.87
C GLY A 243 11.71 -7.60 13.43
N GLY A 244 10.63 -7.21 12.70
CA GLY A 244 10.49 -5.88 12.10
C GLY A 244 10.65 -4.68 13.03
N ALA A 245 10.34 -4.83 14.34
CA ALA A 245 10.57 -3.77 15.34
C ALA A 245 12.01 -3.72 15.87
N LEU A 246 12.88 -4.66 15.56
CA LEU A 246 14.28 -4.70 16.01
C LEU A 246 15.24 -4.15 14.93
N ASP A 247 14.85 -3.08 14.26
CA ASP A 247 15.69 -2.37 13.29
C ASP A 247 16.92 -1.76 13.98
N PRO A 248 18.14 -2.25 13.69
CA PRO A 248 19.32 -1.80 14.42
C PRO A 248 19.73 -0.37 14.11
N TYR A 249 19.42 0.14 12.91
CA TYR A 249 19.74 1.53 12.53
C TYR A 249 18.79 2.49 13.22
N GLY A 250 17.48 2.32 13.07
CA GLY A 250 16.47 3.19 13.67
C GLY A 250 16.58 3.22 15.19
N LEU A 251 16.63 2.04 15.82
CA LEU A 251 16.86 1.94 17.27
C LEU A 251 18.19 2.60 17.69
N GLY A 252 19.28 2.32 16.96
CA GLY A 252 20.60 2.88 17.24
C GLY A 252 20.67 4.40 17.11
N LYS A 253 19.74 5.04 16.38
CA LYS A 253 19.58 6.49 16.30
C LYS A 253 18.54 7.05 17.28
N GLY A 254 17.95 6.20 18.11
CA GLY A 254 17.01 6.57 19.16
C GLY A 254 15.57 6.69 18.69
N TYR A 255 15.21 6.20 17.51
CA TYR A 255 13.79 6.10 17.12
C TYR A 255 13.07 4.99 17.90
N ALA A 256 11.80 5.21 18.18
CA ALA A 256 10.89 4.11 18.48
C ALA A 256 10.48 3.43 17.17
N ILE A 257 10.37 2.10 17.17
CA ILE A 257 9.97 1.34 15.98
C ILE A 257 8.62 0.69 16.24
N LEU A 258 7.63 0.98 15.39
CA LEU A 258 6.31 0.40 15.38
C LEU A 258 6.21 -0.60 14.24
N HIS A 259 5.63 -1.76 14.48
CA HIS A 259 5.44 -2.80 13.48
C HIS A 259 4.23 -3.68 13.82
N SER A 260 3.51 -4.16 12.81
CA SER A 260 2.44 -5.15 12.96
C SER A 260 2.44 -6.14 11.80
N SER A 261 2.05 -7.38 12.07
CA SER A 261 1.76 -8.33 11.00
C SER A 261 0.56 -7.92 10.15
N GLY A 262 -0.36 -7.11 10.69
CA GLY A 262 -1.47 -6.50 9.96
C GLY A 262 -1.08 -5.33 9.06
N THR A 263 0.18 -4.86 9.13
CA THR A 263 0.78 -3.89 8.21
C THR A 263 1.87 -4.53 7.34
N ARG A 264 1.77 -5.84 7.11
CA ARG A 264 2.57 -6.62 6.17
C ARG A 264 1.66 -7.15 5.07
N THR A 265 1.86 -6.73 3.83
CA THR A 265 1.04 -7.22 2.72
C THR A 265 1.30 -8.69 2.38
N SER A 266 2.39 -9.28 2.89
CA SER A 266 2.61 -10.73 2.93
C SER A 266 1.76 -11.48 3.97
N THR A 267 1.01 -10.76 4.81
CA THR A 267 -0.01 -11.35 5.69
C THR A 267 -1.39 -11.23 5.06
N HIS A 268 -1.76 -10.02 4.61
CA HIS A 268 -3.01 -9.75 3.89
C HIS A 268 -2.88 -8.49 3.03
N TYR A 269 -3.69 -8.42 1.99
CA TYR A 269 -3.65 -7.31 1.04
C TYR A 269 -4.84 -6.32 1.16
N ASN A 270 -5.63 -6.43 2.23
CA ASN A 270 -6.70 -5.48 2.54
C ASN A 270 -6.11 -4.21 3.18
N LEU A 271 -5.82 -3.18 2.38
CA LEU A 271 -5.17 -1.96 2.87
C LEU A 271 -6.10 -1.07 3.72
N ILE A 272 -7.41 -1.29 3.72
CA ILE A 272 -8.33 -0.62 4.65
C ILE A 272 -8.12 -1.21 6.05
N LEU A 273 -8.13 -2.52 6.17
CA LEU A 273 -7.84 -3.24 7.41
C LEU A 273 -6.41 -2.97 7.91
N GLY A 274 -5.42 -2.94 7.00
CA GLY A 274 -4.04 -2.57 7.34
C GLY A 274 -3.90 -1.15 7.85
N GLY A 275 -4.61 -0.17 7.27
CA GLY A 275 -4.64 1.22 7.71
C GLY A 275 -5.28 1.39 9.08
N GLU A 276 -6.39 0.70 9.33
CA GLU A 276 -7.03 0.63 10.63
C GLU A 276 -6.07 0.06 11.70
N THR A 277 -5.41 -1.06 11.39
CA THR A 277 -4.40 -1.65 12.27
C THR A 277 -3.25 -0.68 12.55
N ALA A 278 -2.78 0.05 11.53
CA ALA A 278 -1.73 1.05 11.70
C ALA A 278 -2.12 2.17 12.66
N LEU A 279 -3.35 2.66 12.55
CA LEU A 279 -3.92 3.66 13.46
C LEU A 279 -3.96 3.15 14.91
N MET A 280 -4.49 1.94 15.13
CA MET A 280 -4.63 1.34 16.46
C MET A 280 -3.26 1.04 17.12
N VAL A 281 -2.25 0.60 16.35
CA VAL A 281 -0.90 0.38 16.88
C VAL A 281 -0.22 1.71 17.24
N LYS A 282 -0.41 2.78 16.45
CA LYS A 282 0.11 4.11 16.78
C LYS A 282 -0.62 4.70 17.99
N GLU A 283 -1.94 4.49 18.10
CA GLU A 283 -2.74 4.82 19.28
C GLU A 283 -2.14 4.21 20.54
N ARG A 284 -1.91 2.89 20.53
CA ARG A 284 -1.27 2.16 21.65
C ARG A 284 0.09 2.74 22.02
N PHE A 285 0.91 3.09 21.04
CA PHE A 285 2.20 3.74 21.28
C PHE A 285 2.03 5.09 21.99
N ILE A 286 1.12 5.93 21.51
CA ILE A 286 0.89 7.26 22.07
C ILE A 286 0.34 7.21 23.50
N GLU A 287 -0.51 6.25 23.80
CA GLU A 287 -1.06 6.05 25.15
C GLU A 287 0.01 5.70 26.18
N ARG A 288 1.03 4.97 25.75
CA ARG A 288 2.13 4.51 26.63
C ARG A 288 3.29 5.49 26.74
N HIS A 289 3.59 6.22 25.67
CA HIS A 289 4.81 7.01 25.53
C HIS A 289 4.58 8.49 25.22
N GLY A 290 3.33 8.87 24.95
CA GLY A 290 2.98 10.20 24.44
C GLY A 290 3.17 10.32 22.91
N PRO A 291 2.65 11.42 22.32
CA PRO A 291 2.78 11.66 20.88
C PRO A 291 4.24 11.82 20.47
N PRO A 292 4.68 11.13 19.41
CA PRO A 292 6.01 11.37 18.85
C PRO A 292 6.09 12.77 18.22
N LEU A 293 7.29 13.29 18.07
CA LEU A 293 7.55 14.52 17.31
C LEU A 293 7.11 14.41 15.86
N TYR A 294 7.33 13.24 15.27
CA TYR A 294 6.81 12.76 14.00
C TYR A 294 7.03 11.25 13.87
N THR A 295 6.29 10.64 12.96
CA THR A 295 6.42 9.23 12.57
C THR A 295 6.78 9.17 11.10
N VAL A 296 7.86 8.47 10.74
CA VAL A 296 8.22 8.21 9.35
C VAL A 296 7.87 6.79 8.96
N GLY A 297 7.15 6.63 7.84
CA GLY A 297 6.92 5.34 7.21
C GLY A 297 8.17 4.86 6.50
N VAL A 298 8.54 3.58 6.66
CA VAL A 298 9.65 2.94 5.94
C VAL A 298 9.23 1.55 5.49
N GLY A 299 9.48 1.21 4.24
CA GLY A 299 9.21 -0.12 3.71
C GLY A 299 9.10 -0.17 2.20
N GLY A 300 9.26 -1.38 1.65
CA GLY A 300 9.33 -1.61 0.21
C GLY A 300 8.12 -2.37 -0.35
N SER A 301 7.97 -2.34 -1.69
CA SER A 301 6.92 -3.10 -2.38
C SER A 301 5.51 -2.75 -1.85
N GLY A 302 4.73 -3.72 -1.42
CA GLY A 302 3.46 -3.48 -0.74
C GLY A 302 3.57 -2.57 0.48
N GLY A 303 4.73 -2.56 1.18
CA GLY A 303 5.02 -1.61 2.25
C GLY A 303 5.19 -0.16 1.76
N ALA A 304 5.65 0.03 0.55
CA ALA A 304 5.69 1.35 -0.10
C ALA A 304 4.29 1.82 -0.53
N ILE A 305 3.48 0.90 -1.07
CA ILE A 305 2.07 1.18 -1.39
C ILE A 305 1.33 1.68 -0.15
N GLN A 306 1.50 1.00 1.00
CA GLN A 306 0.90 1.41 2.26
C GLN A 306 1.25 2.87 2.62
N GLN A 307 2.49 3.28 2.41
CA GLN A 307 2.93 4.64 2.73
C GLN A 307 2.24 5.70 1.85
N TYR A 308 2.08 5.47 0.55
CA TYR A 308 1.32 6.36 -0.32
C TYR A 308 -0.16 6.40 0.05
N ILE A 309 -0.78 5.24 0.26
CA ILE A 309 -2.20 5.13 0.61
C ILE A 309 -2.48 5.71 2.01
N TYR A 310 -1.64 5.42 3.02
CA TYR A 310 -1.88 5.91 4.37
C TYR A 310 -1.48 7.37 4.53
N GLY A 311 -0.47 7.85 3.81
CA GLY A 311 -0.14 9.26 3.72
C GLY A 311 -1.30 10.08 3.13
N GLN A 312 -1.92 9.58 2.06
CA GLN A 312 -3.09 10.19 1.45
C GLN A 312 -4.33 10.18 2.37
N ASN A 313 -4.65 9.02 2.98
CA ASN A 313 -5.91 8.84 3.67
C ASN A 313 -5.90 9.29 5.13
N TYR A 314 -4.74 9.19 5.79
CA TYR A 314 -4.64 9.38 7.23
C TYR A 314 -3.63 10.45 7.64
N GLY A 315 -2.64 10.75 6.79
CA GLY A 315 -1.61 11.74 7.08
C GLY A 315 -0.91 11.48 8.42
N ASP A 316 -0.74 12.51 9.21
CA ASP A 316 -0.05 12.51 10.51
C ASP A 316 -0.64 11.54 11.55
N ARG A 317 -1.86 11.08 11.34
CA ARG A 317 -2.45 10.06 12.22
C ARG A 317 -1.74 8.70 12.11
N VAL A 318 -1.15 8.38 10.95
CA VAL A 318 -0.31 7.19 10.76
C VAL A 318 1.14 7.58 10.55
N ILE A 319 1.44 8.41 9.53
CA ILE A 319 2.79 8.84 9.18
C ILE A 319 2.83 10.32 8.83
N ASP A 320 3.87 11.01 9.28
CA ASP A 320 4.16 12.41 8.99
C ASP A 320 5.13 12.58 7.81
N ALA A 321 5.80 11.50 7.42
CA ALA A 321 6.77 11.43 6.33
C ALA A 321 6.87 10.00 5.80
N ALA A 322 7.33 9.82 4.55
CA ALA A 322 7.41 8.52 3.91
C ALA A 322 8.77 8.29 3.21
N ILE A 323 9.29 7.07 3.37
CA ILE A 323 10.45 6.56 2.64
C ILE A 323 10.02 5.25 1.95
N PRO A 324 9.17 5.36 0.90
CA PRO A 324 8.76 4.19 0.12
C PRO A 324 9.95 3.67 -0.69
N GLN A 325 10.11 2.34 -0.69
CA GLN A 325 11.21 1.66 -1.39
C GLN A 325 10.62 0.85 -2.55
N TYR A 326 11.25 0.92 -3.75
CA TYR A 326 10.76 0.26 -4.97
C TYR A 326 9.23 0.22 -5.05
N SER A 327 8.66 1.43 -5.04
CA SER A 327 7.25 1.72 -4.85
C SER A 327 6.37 1.42 -6.06
N TYR A 328 5.07 1.35 -5.77
CA TYR A 328 3.95 1.44 -6.71
C TYR A 328 2.98 2.50 -6.21
N PRO A 329 2.16 3.13 -7.09
CA PRO A 329 1.11 4.04 -6.62
C PRO A 329 0.10 3.34 -5.70
N ASP A 330 -0.49 2.26 -6.18
CA ASP A 330 -1.43 1.41 -5.46
C ASP A 330 -1.58 0.03 -6.13
N MET A 331 -2.20 -0.92 -5.45
CA MET A 331 -2.41 -2.26 -5.99
C MET A 331 -3.57 -2.34 -6.96
N VAL A 332 -4.62 -1.57 -6.76
CA VAL A 332 -5.86 -1.70 -7.54
C VAL A 332 -5.65 -1.30 -8.98
N THR A 333 -5.01 -0.14 -9.21
CA THR A 333 -4.69 0.32 -10.57
C THR A 333 -3.59 -0.51 -11.22
N GLN A 334 -2.71 -1.10 -10.42
CA GLN A 334 -1.68 -2.02 -10.91
C GLN A 334 -2.31 -3.28 -11.53
N THR A 335 -3.40 -3.79 -10.98
CA THR A 335 -4.09 -4.95 -11.56
C THR A 335 -4.58 -4.72 -13.00
N ILE A 336 -4.70 -3.47 -13.44
CA ILE A 336 -5.11 -3.14 -14.83
C ILE A 336 -4.15 -3.76 -15.85
N HIS A 337 -2.84 -3.54 -15.70
CA HIS A 337 -1.85 -4.09 -16.64
C HIS A 337 -1.37 -5.50 -16.22
N VAL A 338 -1.36 -5.81 -14.94
CA VAL A 338 -1.07 -7.16 -14.45
C VAL A 338 -2.07 -8.17 -14.99
N GLY A 339 -3.36 -7.78 -15.07
CA GLY A 339 -4.38 -8.61 -15.70
C GLY A 339 -4.18 -8.90 -17.19
N ASP A 340 -3.35 -8.11 -17.88
CA ASP A 340 -3.00 -8.38 -19.28
C ASP A 340 -1.87 -9.40 -19.41
N CYS A 341 -1.02 -9.56 -18.40
CA CYS A 341 0.19 -10.38 -18.43
C CYS A 341 -0.08 -11.79 -18.93
N GLU A 342 -0.90 -12.57 -18.24
CA GLU A 342 -1.15 -13.96 -18.59
C GLU A 342 -1.87 -14.11 -19.93
N LEU A 343 -2.73 -13.15 -20.30
CA LEU A 343 -3.40 -13.14 -21.59
C LEU A 343 -2.38 -12.98 -22.75
N LEU A 344 -1.45 -12.03 -22.59
CA LEU A 344 -0.42 -11.77 -23.62
C LEU A 344 0.63 -12.87 -23.66
N GLU A 345 1.08 -13.35 -22.48
CA GLU A 345 2.03 -14.46 -22.41
C GLU A 345 1.47 -15.73 -23.04
N ARG A 346 0.22 -16.08 -22.72
CA ARG A 346 -0.45 -17.20 -23.38
C ARG A 346 -0.50 -17.03 -24.89
N TYR A 347 -0.86 -15.83 -25.39
CA TYR A 347 -0.87 -15.56 -26.82
C TYR A 347 0.52 -15.74 -27.44
N MET A 348 1.55 -15.21 -26.80
CA MET A 348 2.94 -15.25 -27.30
C MET A 348 3.50 -16.66 -27.29
N ASP A 349 3.24 -17.46 -26.26
CA ASP A 349 3.70 -18.85 -26.17
C ASP A 349 3.11 -19.76 -27.27
N HIS A 350 1.91 -19.42 -27.77
CA HIS A 350 1.24 -20.15 -28.84
C HIS A 350 1.48 -19.57 -30.25
N ASN A 351 2.39 -18.59 -30.37
CA ASN A 351 2.68 -17.92 -31.63
C ASN A 351 4.20 -17.88 -31.89
N PRO A 352 4.71 -18.63 -32.91
CA PRO A 352 6.14 -18.69 -33.21
C PRO A 352 6.83 -17.34 -33.46
N ARG A 353 6.06 -16.28 -33.81
CA ARG A 353 6.59 -14.91 -33.97
C ARG A 353 7.27 -14.43 -32.69
N TRP A 354 6.78 -14.83 -31.52
CA TRP A 354 7.23 -14.39 -30.20
C TRP A 354 8.13 -15.41 -29.50
N ALA A 355 8.81 -16.27 -30.28
CA ALA A 355 9.74 -17.27 -29.74
C ALA A 355 10.96 -16.63 -29.04
N ARG A 356 11.38 -15.43 -29.49
CA ARG A 356 12.39 -14.62 -28.81
C ARG A 356 11.77 -13.80 -27.72
N TRP A 357 12.30 -13.91 -26.52
CA TRP A 357 11.80 -13.18 -25.37
C TRP A 357 12.03 -11.68 -25.48
N ASP A 358 13.20 -11.23 -25.94
CA ASP A 358 13.49 -9.81 -26.16
C ASP A 358 12.41 -9.08 -26.98
N ASP A 359 11.76 -9.78 -27.92
CA ASP A 359 10.71 -9.20 -28.77
C ASP A 359 9.40 -8.95 -27.99
N ARG A 360 9.14 -9.65 -26.86
CA ARG A 360 7.89 -9.60 -26.12
C ARG A 360 7.63 -8.26 -25.47
N THR A 361 8.68 -7.48 -25.15
CA THR A 361 8.57 -6.11 -24.65
C THR A 361 7.65 -5.23 -25.54
N ALA A 362 7.60 -5.51 -26.83
CA ALA A 362 6.73 -4.81 -27.79
C ALA A 362 5.23 -4.90 -27.44
N LEU A 363 4.79 -5.96 -26.76
CA LEU A 363 3.40 -6.18 -26.36
C LEU A 363 3.17 -5.92 -24.88
N ILE A 364 4.05 -6.41 -24.02
CA ILE A 364 3.87 -6.26 -22.57
C ILE A 364 4.32 -4.89 -22.06
N GLY A 365 5.21 -4.21 -22.80
CA GLY A 365 5.79 -2.91 -22.40
C GLY A 365 6.85 -3.01 -21.30
N MET A 366 6.84 -4.07 -20.52
CA MET A 366 7.82 -4.40 -19.49
C MET A 366 9.06 -5.05 -20.09
N ASN A 367 10.13 -5.17 -19.30
CA ASN A 367 11.38 -5.78 -19.80
C ASN A 367 11.24 -7.29 -20.02
N ALA A 368 11.94 -7.77 -21.05
CA ALA A 368 12.04 -9.18 -21.40
C ALA A 368 13.48 -9.50 -21.83
N SER A 369 13.91 -10.75 -21.69
CA SER A 369 15.29 -11.14 -21.98
C SER A 369 15.39 -12.59 -22.46
N ASP A 370 16.11 -12.81 -23.55
CA ASP A 370 16.48 -14.15 -24.05
C ASP A 370 17.47 -14.87 -23.12
N THR A 371 18.10 -14.17 -22.16
CA THR A 371 19.18 -14.70 -21.32
C THR A 371 18.83 -14.95 -19.87
N VAL A 372 17.88 -14.21 -19.31
CA VAL A 372 17.43 -14.39 -17.92
C VAL A 372 16.69 -15.72 -17.79
N ALA A 373 17.00 -16.47 -16.73
CA ALA A 373 16.38 -17.77 -16.50
C ALA A 373 14.89 -17.63 -16.14
N ASN A 374 14.05 -18.41 -16.81
CA ASN A 374 12.64 -18.53 -16.49
C ASN A 374 12.47 -19.34 -15.18
N PRO A 375 11.82 -18.80 -14.14
CA PRO A 375 11.73 -19.47 -12.84
C PRO A 375 10.92 -20.76 -12.85
N TYR A 376 10.07 -20.97 -13.88
CA TYR A 376 9.22 -22.16 -13.99
C TYR A 376 9.87 -23.28 -14.81
N THR A 377 10.66 -22.93 -15.80
CA THR A 377 11.28 -23.94 -16.70
C THR A 377 12.76 -24.16 -16.41
N GLY A 378 13.41 -23.24 -15.69
CA GLY A 378 14.85 -23.22 -15.47
C GLY A 378 15.68 -22.96 -16.76
N ARG A 379 15.05 -22.65 -17.89
CA ARG A 379 15.70 -22.36 -19.16
C ARG A 379 15.89 -20.86 -19.38
N PRO A 380 16.90 -20.44 -20.16
CA PRO A 380 17.00 -19.05 -20.59
C PRO A 380 15.76 -18.58 -21.33
N GLY A 381 15.40 -17.34 -21.14
CA GLY A 381 14.24 -16.68 -21.71
C GLY A 381 13.10 -16.46 -20.71
N SER A 382 12.88 -15.19 -20.36
CA SER A 382 11.83 -14.78 -19.45
C SER A 382 11.49 -13.30 -19.62
N ASP A 383 10.49 -12.83 -18.89
CA ASP A 383 10.10 -11.44 -18.78
C ASP A 383 9.51 -11.13 -17.39
N GLU A 384 9.17 -9.87 -17.14
CA GLU A 384 8.63 -9.45 -15.86
C GLU A 384 7.24 -10.03 -15.59
N CYS A 385 6.40 -10.29 -16.62
CA CYS A 385 5.12 -10.96 -16.44
C CYS A 385 5.30 -12.35 -15.84
N VAL A 386 6.28 -13.11 -16.34
CA VAL A 386 6.61 -14.46 -15.87
C VAL A 386 7.24 -14.40 -14.47
N ASN A 387 8.24 -13.54 -14.28
CA ASN A 387 9.04 -13.53 -13.05
C ASN A 387 8.30 -12.94 -11.84
N GLY A 388 7.40 -12.00 -12.07
CA GLY A 388 6.77 -11.23 -10.98
C GLY A 388 5.26 -11.32 -10.88
N TRP A 389 4.56 -11.46 -12.00
CA TRP A 389 3.12 -11.20 -12.02
C TRP A 389 2.26 -12.43 -12.25
N ARG A 390 2.85 -13.55 -12.65
CA ARG A 390 2.12 -14.80 -12.86
C ARG A 390 1.40 -15.23 -11.58
N GLY A 391 0.13 -15.52 -11.69
CA GLY A 391 -0.71 -15.97 -10.59
C GLY A 391 -1.40 -14.85 -9.80
N LEU A 392 -0.97 -13.60 -9.93
CA LEU A 392 -1.64 -12.50 -9.20
C LEU A 392 -3.02 -12.18 -9.76
N THR A 393 -3.23 -12.32 -11.07
CA THR A 393 -4.55 -12.08 -11.67
C THR A 393 -5.59 -13.10 -11.18
N PRO A 394 -5.35 -14.42 -11.23
CA PRO A 394 -6.28 -15.39 -10.65
C PRO A 394 -6.53 -15.16 -9.16
N LEU A 395 -5.50 -14.86 -8.37
CA LEU A 395 -5.65 -14.57 -6.95
C LEU A 395 -6.64 -13.40 -6.71
N THR A 396 -6.60 -12.38 -7.55
CA THR A 396 -7.44 -11.17 -7.39
C THR A 396 -8.82 -11.30 -8.03
N MET A 397 -9.00 -12.17 -9.02
CA MET A 397 -10.21 -12.22 -9.84
C MET A 397 -11.03 -13.51 -9.69
N ASN A 398 -10.39 -14.63 -9.33
CA ASN A 398 -11.06 -15.92 -9.25
C ASN A 398 -11.66 -16.13 -7.86
N PRO A 399 -13.01 -16.20 -7.73
CA PRO A 399 -13.67 -16.39 -6.45
C PRO A 399 -13.41 -17.78 -5.82
N LEU A 400 -12.84 -18.71 -6.59
CA LEU A 400 -12.47 -20.05 -6.13
C LEU A 400 -11.01 -20.14 -5.68
N TRP A 401 -10.22 -19.04 -5.82
CA TRP A 401 -8.83 -19.01 -5.43
C TRP A 401 -8.68 -18.98 -3.92
N THR A 402 -8.16 -20.06 -3.36
CA THR A 402 -7.89 -20.21 -1.92
C THR A 402 -6.44 -20.65 -1.72
N SER A 403 -6.00 -20.76 -0.47
CA SER A 403 -4.66 -21.27 -0.11
C SER A 403 -4.36 -22.68 -0.67
N ASN A 404 -5.37 -23.42 -1.10
CA ASN A 404 -5.20 -24.72 -1.79
C ASN A 404 -4.60 -24.62 -3.19
N ASN A 405 -4.64 -23.45 -3.81
CA ASN A 405 -4.32 -23.30 -5.22
C ASN A 405 -2.84 -22.97 -5.45
N ASP A 406 -2.17 -22.50 -4.41
CA ASP A 406 -0.77 -22.15 -4.50
C ASP A 406 0.06 -22.95 -3.48
N PRO A 407 0.87 -23.94 -3.95
CA PRO A 407 1.73 -24.71 -3.05
C PRO A 407 2.79 -23.86 -2.33
N GLU A 408 3.24 -22.75 -2.91
CA GLU A 408 4.18 -21.85 -2.22
C GLU A 408 3.48 -21.11 -1.08
N TRP A 409 2.24 -20.70 -1.31
CA TRP A 409 1.43 -20.02 -0.30
C TRP A 409 0.88 -20.99 0.73
N ALA A 410 0.59 -22.22 0.32
CA ALA A 410 0.25 -23.32 1.23
C ALA A 410 1.40 -23.65 2.20
N LEU A 411 2.65 -23.35 1.85
CA LEU A 411 3.80 -23.47 2.78
C LEU A 411 3.82 -22.37 3.84
N MET A 412 3.22 -21.23 3.59
CA MET A 412 3.09 -20.14 4.57
C MET A 412 1.94 -20.40 5.56
N ASP A 413 0.94 -21.15 5.15
CA ASP A 413 -0.17 -21.52 5.99
C ASP A 413 0.16 -22.74 6.85
N PRO A 414 -0.26 -22.78 8.15
CA PRO A 414 -0.11 -23.96 8.96
C PRO A 414 -0.79 -25.18 8.33
N PRO A 415 -0.30 -26.41 8.59
CA PRO A 415 -0.98 -27.63 8.14
C PRO A 415 -2.47 -27.63 8.54
N GLY A 416 -3.34 -27.97 7.60
CA GLY A 416 -4.80 -28.03 7.82
C GLY A 416 -5.55 -26.73 7.52
N VAL A 417 -4.88 -25.58 7.31
CA VAL A 417 -5.53 -24.30 6.93
C VAL A 417 -6.33 -24.48 5.66
N LYS A 418 -5.68 -25.00 4.64
CA LYS A 418 -6.28 -25.24 3.33
C LYS A 418 -7.52 -26.14 3.36
N ASP A 419 -7.70 -26.93 4.40
CA ASP A 419 -8.86 -27.80 4.55
C ASP A 419 -10.03 -27.10 5.27
N THR A 420 -9.75 -26.02 6.01
CA THR A 420 -10.71 -25.33 6.87
C THR A 420 -11.00 -23.89 6.44
N VAL A 421 -10.04 -23.18 5.84
CA VAL A 421 -10.20 -21.79 5.38
C VAL A 421 -10.46 -21.74 3.89
N ARG A 422 -11.60 -21.21 3.48
CA ARG A 422 -12.07 -21.20 2.09
C ARG A 422 -12.33 -19.80 1.52
N TRP A 423 -12.42 -18.78 2.36
CA TRP A 423 -12.63 -17.44 1.86
C TRP A 423 -11.39 -16.92 1.08
N THR A 424 -11.61 -16.04 0.14
CA THR A 424 -10.63 -15.59 -0.85
C THR A 424 -10.32 -14.11 -0.63
N HIS A 425 -9.28 -13.62 -1.27
CA HIS A 425 -9.02 -12.17 -1.35
C HIS A 425 -10.23 -11.41 -1.91
N TRP A 426 -10.93 -12.03 -2.82
CA TRP A 426 -12.13 -11.54 -3.46
C TRP A 426 -13.31 -11.41 -2.46
N ASP A 427 -13.49 -12.39 -1.57
CA ASP A 427 -14.47 -12.30 -0.48
C ASP A 427 -14.16 -11.16 0.49
N ASP A 428 -12.87 -10.97 0.81
CA ASP A 428 -12.43 -9.94 1.75
C ASP A 428 -12.69 -8.50 1.24
N LEU A 429 -12.66 -8.30 -0.07
CA LEU A 429 -12.85 -6.97 -0.67
C LEU A 429 -14.22 -6.73 -1.29
N ARG A 430 -15.15 -7.70 -1.26
CA ARG A 430 -16.46 -7.53 -1.88
C ARG A 430 -17.28 -6.37 -1.32
N GLU A 431 -17.11 -6.05 -0.05
CA GLU A 431 -17.74 -4.86 0.57
C GLU A 431 -17.23 -3.55 -0.06
N VAL A 432 -15.99 -3.55 -0.53
CA VAL A 432 -15.39 -2.40 -1.23
C VAL A 432 -15.89 -2.31 -2.67
N TYR A 433 -15.76 -3.39 -3.42
CA TYR A 433 -16.14 -3.41 -4.84
C TYR A 433 -17.64 -3.40 -5.05
N GLY A 434 -18.40 -3.88 -4.06
CA GLY A 434 -19.81 -4.17 -4.14
C GLY A 434 -20.07 -5.53 -4.81
N VAL A 435 -21.25 -6.08 -4.57
CA VAL A 435 -21.69 -7.35 -5.16
C VAL A 435 -22.66 -7.13 -6.31
N ASP A 436 -22.65 -8.03 -7.26
CA ASP A 436 -23.62 -8.09 -8.34
C ASP A 436 -24.95 -8.74 -7.88
N GLU A 437 -25.89 -8.93 -8.79
CA GLU A 437 -27.20 -9.51 -8.51
C GLU A 437 -27.16 -10.98 -8.09
N ARG A 438 -26.03 -11.65 -8.34
CA ARG A 438 -25.78 -13.07 -7.99
C ARG A 438 -24.99 -13.23 -6.70
N GLY A 439 -24.58 -12.10 -6.09
CA GLY A 439 -23.77 -12.07 -4.87
C GLY A 439 -22.26 -12.18 -5.10
N HIS A 440 -21.78 -12.06 -6.35
CA HIS A 440 -20.37 -12.04 -6.67
C HIS A 440 -19.81 -10.63 -6.57
N ALA A 441 -18.56 -10.50 -6.11
CA ALA A 441 -17.87 -9.22 -6.13
C ALA A 441 -17.74 -8.71 -7.56
N ARG A 442 -18.01 -7.42 -7.75
CA ARG A 442 -17.82 -6.73 -9.02
C ARG A 442 -16.33 -6.56 -9.31
N SER A 443 -15.93 -6.49 -10.57
CA SER A 443 -14.54 -6.35 -10.99
C SER A 443 -14.30 -5.02 -11.71
N THR A 444 -13.17 -4.38 -11.42
CA THR A 444 -12.74 -3.16 -12.11
C THR A 444 -12.02 -3.42 -13.43
N TRP A 445 -11.55 -4.64 -13.69
CA TRP A 445 -10.71 -4.95 -14.83
C TRP A 445 -11.48 -4.88 -16.15
N ASP A 446 -10.91 -4.12 -17.11
CA ASP A 446 -11.49 -3.82 -18.42
C ASP A 446 -10.41 -3.90 -19.50
N ASN A 447 -10.72 -4.51 -20.63
CA ASN A 447 -9.86 -4.44 -21.82
C ASN A 447 -10.62 -4.11 -23.10
N VAL A 448 -11.84 -3.59 -22.98
CA VAL A 448 -12.61 -3.14 -24.13
C VAL A 448 -11.89 -1.97 -24.82
N GLY A 449 -11.62 -2.12 -26.12
CA GLY A 449 -10.97 -1.11 -26.92
C GLY A 449 -9.45 -0.99 -26.74
N VAL A 450 -8.85 -1.74 -25.81
CA VAL A 450 -7.39 -1.74 -25.60
C VAL A 450 -6.68 -2.33 -26.81
N GLN A 451 -5.76 -1.55 -27.41
CA GLN A 451 -5.03 -1.91 -28.64
C GLN A 451 -3.62 -2.40 -28.28
N TYR A 452 -3.49 -3.66 -27.89
CA TYR A 452 -2.20 -4.26 -27.53
C TYR A 452 -1.18 -4.12 -28.67
N GLY A 453 0.04 -3.63 -28.35
CA GLY A 453 1.10 -3.40 -29.31
C GLY A 453 0.91 -2.21 -30.25
N LEU A 454 0.01 -1.25 -29.95
CA LEU A 454 -0.22 -0.08 -30.80
C LEU A 454 1.07 0.73 -31.03
N LYS A 455 1.86 0.96 -29.97
CA LYS A 455 3.14 1.66 -30.10
C LYS A 455 4.11 0.90 -30.99
N ALA A 456 4.20 -0.41 -30.84
CA ALA A 456 5.05 -1.26 -31.65
C ALA A 456 4.63 -1.24 -33.14
N LEU A 457 3.34 -1.14 -33.44
CA LEU A 457 2.83 -0.92 -34.80
C LEU A 457 3.28 0.42 -35.36
N VAL A 458 3.12 1.50 -34.58
CA VAL A 458 3.50 2.87 -35.00
C VAL A 458 4.99 2.99 -35.23
N ASP A 459 5.78 2.34 -34.41
CA ASP A 459 7.25 2.30 -34.49
C ASP A 459 7.78 1.31 -35.57
N GLY A 460 6.87 0.53 -36.20
CA GLY A 460 7.24 -0.46 -37.23
C GLY A 460 7.89 -1.75 -36.70
N VAL A 461 7.82 -2.00 -35.39
CA VAL A 461 8.35 -3.23 -34.74
C VAL A 461 7.44 -4.43 -35.04
N VAL A 462 6.13 -4.20 -35.11
CA VAL A 462 5.15 -5.21 -35.53
C VAL A 462 4.46 -4.78 -36.81
N THR A 463 4.15 -5.75 -37.66
CA THR A 463 3.39 -5.54 -38.88
C THR A 463 1.90 -5.32 -38.59
N PRO A 464 1.14 -4.72 -39.51
CA PRO A 464 -0.31 -4.64 -39.40
C PRO A 464 -1.00 -5.99 -39.18
N ALA A 465 -0.50 -7.05 -39.83
CA ALA A 465 -1.04 -8.40 -39.68
C ALA A 465 -0.84 -8.94 -38.26
N GLU A 466 0.36 -8.78 -37.70
CA GLU A 466 0.68 -9.17 -36.32
C GLU A 466 -0.13 -8.36 -35.30
N PHE A 467 -0.29 -7.03 -35.52
CA PHE A 467 -1.13 -6.19 -34.70
C PHE A 467 -2.60 -6.63 -34.69
N LEU A 468 -3.15 -6.94 -35.87
CA LEU A 468 -4.50 -7.47 -35.99
C LEU A 468 -4.65 -8.83 -35.31
N ASP A 469 -3.62 -9.68 -35.42
CA ASP A 469 -3.64 -11.04 -34.85
C ASP A 469 -3.61 -11.00 -33.31
N VAL A 470 -2.70 -10.26 -32.70
CA VAL A 470 -2.66 -10.16 -31.22
C VAL A 470 -3.98 -9.60 -30.67
N ASN A 471 -4.52 -8.56 -31.30
CA ASN A 471 -5.76 -7.95 -30.82
C ASN A 471 -6.99 -8.82 -31.06
N ALA A 472 -6.97 -9.70 -32.07
CA ALA A 472 -8.01 -10.69 -32.27
C ALA A 472 -7.94 -11.84 -31.25
N LYS A 473 -6.74 -12.23 -30.76
CA LYS A 473 -6.55 -13.47 -30.03
C LYS A 473 -6.13 -13.34 -28.56
N ALA A 474 -5.73 -12.16 -28.10
CA ALA A 474 -5.31 -11.95 -26.70
C ALA A 474 -6.42 -12.36 -25.69
N GLY A 475 -7.68 -12.14 -26.05
CA GLY A 475 -8.81 -12.57 -25.22
C GLY A 475 -9.11 -11.66 -24.04
N SER A 476 -9.77 -12.23 -23.05
CA SER A 476 -10.10 -11.58 -21.77
C SER A 476 -10.33 -12.63 -20.69
N TRP A 477 -10.48 -12.18 -19.45
CA TRP A 477 -10.88 -13.05 -18.34
C TRP A 477 -12.37 -13.32 -18.35
N LYS A 478 -12.78 -14.53 -17.94
CA LYS A 478 -14.18 -14.89 -17.72
C LYS A 478 -14.80 -14.09 -16.60
N GLU A 479 -16.13 -14.01 -16.56
CA GLU A 479 -16.85 -13.51 -15.41
C GLU A 479 -16.74 -14.49 -14.24
N ALA A 480 -16.95 -14.00 -13.00
CA ALA A 480 -16.78 -14.79 -11.79
C ALA A 480 -17.57 -16.10 -11.78
N ASP A 481 -18.79 -16.08 -12.31
CA ASP A 481 -19.69 -17.26 -12.41
C ASP A 481 -19.14 -18.38 -13.30
N ASP A 482 -18.40 -18.00 -14.35
CA ASP A 482 -17.88 -18.92 -15.36
C ASP A 482 -16.46 -19.38 -15.04
N MET A 483 -15.87 -18.87 -13.93
CA MET A 483 -14.53 -19.28 -13.52
C MET A 483 -14.56 -20.66 -12.85
N VAL A 484 -13.49 -21.41 -13.10
CA VAL A 484 -13.24 -22.72 -12.49
C VAL A 484 -12.00 -22.64 -11.60
N GLN A 485 -11.88 -23.62 -10.70
CA GLN A 485 -10.70 -23.77 -9.86
C GLN A 485 -9.41 -23.77 -10.69
N GLU A 486 -8.45 -22.95 -10.29
CA GLU A 486 -7.12 -22.99 -10.91
C GLU A 486 -6.44 -24.33 -10.64
N GLY A 487 -5.73 -24.84 -11.62
CA GLY A 487 -4.99 -26.11 -11.50
C GLY A 487 -3.50 -25.86 -11.49
N CYS A 488 -3.02 -25.68 -12.68
CA CYS A 488 -1.63 -25.40 -12.95
C CYS A 488 -1.57 -23.97 -13.37
N PRO A 489 -1.08 -23.05 -12.96
CA PRO A 489 0.11 -22.28 -13.29
C PRO A 489 1.03 -22.03 -12.11
N PHE A 490 0.63 -22.42 -10.93
CA PHE A 490 1.27 -21.98 -9.70
C PHE A 490 2.21 -23.00 -9.08
N VAL A 491 2.33 -24.16 -9.72
CA VAL A 491 3.30 -25.19 -9.31
C VAL A 491 4.57 -25.01 -10.14
N ARG A 492 5.64 -24.54 -9.53
CA ARG A 492 6.95 -24.35 -10.21
C ARG A 492 7.47 -25.60 -10.93
N THR A 493 7.02 -26.80 -10.58
CA THR A 493 7.66 -28.04 -11.01
C THR A 493 6.77 -29.02 -11.76
N ALA A 494 5.47 -28.86 -11.83
CA ALA A 494 4.63 -29.88 -12.43
C ALA A 494 3.25 -29.36 -12.87
N CYS A 495 3.20 -28.69 -14.00
CA CYS A 495 1.98 -28.79 -14.78
C CYS A 495 1.95 -30.17 -15.41
N PRO A 496 0.91 -30.99 -15.21
CA PRO A 496 0.66 -32.15 -16.06
C PRO A 496 0.76 -31.71 -17.54
N GLY A 497 1.43 -32.52 -18.38
CA GLY A 497 1.88 -32.10 -19.70
C GLY A 497 0.83 -31.68 -20.73
N ASP A 498 -0.46 -31.75 -20.38
CA ASP A 498 -1.62 -31.35 -21.16
C ASP A 498 -2.34 -30.09 -20.63
N LEU A 499 -1.90 -29.51 -19.50
CA LEU A 499 -2.49 -28.31 -18.94
C LEU A 499 -1.72 -27.07 -19.37
N ASP A 500 -2.45 -26.10 -19.91
CA ASP A 500 -1.94 -24.77 -20.23
C ASP A 500 -1.50 -24.03 -18.94
N PRO A 501 -0.26 -23.53 -18.86
CA PRO A 501 0.26 -22.90 -17.67
C PRO A 501 -0.33 -21.50 -17.39
N TRP A 502 -1.13 -20.94 -18.28
CA TRP A 502 -1.61 -19.55 -18.24
C TRP A 502 -3.08 -19.42 -17.87
N SER A 503 -3.64 -20.30 -17.05
CA SER A 503 -5.06 -20.21 -16.60
C SER A 503 -6.07 -20.15 -17.77
N ALA A 504 -5.77 -20.76 -18.90
CA ALA A 504 -6.57 -20.68 -20.13
C ALA A 504 -8.04 -21.12 -19.92
N ARG A 505 -8.32 -21.95 -18.89
CA ARG A 505 -9.68 -22.37 -18.52
C ARG A 505 -10.55 -21.22 -18.04
N ASN A 506 -9.92 -20.14 -17.53
CA ASN A 506 -10.57 -18.94 -17.03
C ASN A 506 -10.49 -17.75 -17.99
N MET A 507 -10.04 -18.00 -19.24
CA MET A 507 -9.97 -17.00 -20.31
C MET A 507 -11.07 -17.19 -21.35
N ASN A 508 -11.55 -16.08 -21.90
CA ASN A 508 -12.39 -16.04 -23.10
C ASN A 508 -11.47 -15.98 -24.33
N LEU A 509 -11.43 -17.06 -25.09
CA LEU A 509 -10.58 -17.22 -26.25
C LEU A 509 -11.41 -17.24 -27.56
N GLY A 510 -10.79 -16.92 -28.70
CA GLY A 510 -11.45 -16.91 -30.00
C GLY A 510 -10.67 -16.12 -31.07
N ASP A 511 -11.29 -15.93 -32.25
CA ASP A 511 -10.78 -15.06 -33.33
C ASP A 511 -11.96 -14.39 -34.06
N PRO A 512 -12.39 -13.18 -33.67
CA PRO A 512 -11.91 -12.42 -32.51
C PRO A 512 -12.43 -12.97 -31.19
N ALA A 513 -11.54 -12.95 -30.16
CA ALA A 513 -11.89 -13.27 -28.79
C ALA A 513 -12.70 -12.13 -28.13
N PRO A 514 -13.69 -12.46 -27.27
CA PRO A 514 -14.42 -11.44 -26.53
C PRO A 514 -13.54 -10.59 -25.64
N ARG A 515 -13.89 -9.32 -25.45
CA ARG A 515 -13.28 -8.40 -24.49
C ARG A 515 -14.17 -8.31 -23.25
N ARG A 516 -13.57 -8.11 -22.07
CA ARG A 516 -14.28 -7.93 -20.80
C ARG A 516 -14.44 -6.47 -20.48
N THR A 517 -15.63 -6.11 -19.99
CA THR A 517 -15.95 -4.76 -19.52
C THR A 517 -15.80 -4.69 -18.00
N GLY A 518 -15.04 -3.70 -17.50
CA GLY A 518 -14.99 -3.38 -16.07
C GLY A 518 -16.33 -2.81 -15.60
N ASP A 519 -16.75 -3.23 -14.38
CA ASP A 519 -18.03 -2.78 -13.80
C ASP A 519 -17.93 -1.32 -13.32
N PRO A 520 -18.80 -0.42 -13.81
CA PRO A 520 -18.77 1.00 -13.41
C PRO A 520 -19.09 1.23 -11.92
N VAL A 521 -19.79 0.30 -11.27
CA VAL A 521 -20.08 0.38 -9.82
C VAL A 521 -18.80 0.09 -9.04
N ALA A 522 -18.09 -1.01 -9.39
CA ALA A 522 -16.81 -1.35 -8.78
C ALA A 522 -15.79 -0.22 -8.93
N ILE A 523 -15.66 0.34 -10.15
CA ILE A 523 -14.74 1.45 -10.43
C ILE A 523 -15.07 2.67 -9.54
N ARG A 524 -16.34 3.07 -9.46
CA ARG A 524 -16.74 4.19 -8.59
C ARG A 524 -16.49 3.90 -7.11
N ASN A 525 -16.74 2.67 -6.67
CA ASN A 525 -16.57 2.29 -5.28
C ASN A 525 -15.10 2.29 -4.88
N VAL A 526 -14.24 1.70 -5.68
CA VAL A 526 -12.80 1.63 -5.38
C VAL A 526 -12.15 3.01 -5.43
N GLU A 527 -12.57 3.88 -6.34
CA GLU A 527 -12.12 5.29 -6.37
C GLU A 527 -12.47 6.07 -5.09
N ARG A 528 -13.52 5.68 -4.39
CA ARG A 528 -13.97 6.30 -3.14
C ARG A 528 -13.47 5.61 -1.88
N SER A 529 -12.97 4.40 -2.00
CA SER A 529 -12.58 3.57 -0.85
C SER A 529 -11.30 4.03 -0.16
N GLY A 530 -10.48 4.84 -0.84
CA GLY A 530 -9.13 5.18 -0.41
C GLY A 530 -8.06 4.14 -0.81
N LEU A 531 -8.40 3.08 -1.56
CA LEU A 531 -7.44 2.09 -2.04
C LEU A 531 -6.65 2.55 -3.28
N VAL A 532 -7.08 3.63 -3.92
CA VAL A 532 -6.42 4.21 -5.09
C VAL A 532 -5.61 5.44 -4.67
N PHE A 533 -4.33 5.45 -5.00
CA PHE A 533 -3.50 6.63 -4.83
C PHE A 533 -3.79 7.64 -5.94
N ARG A 534 -4.39 8.77 -5.59
CA ARG A 534 -4.79 9.83 -6.52
C ARG A 534 -3.79 10.97 -6.62
N GLY A 535 -2.76 10.96 -5.75
CA GLY A 535 -1.76 12.00 -5.67
C GLY A 535 -1.99 13.04 -4.57
N ASP A 536 -3.08 12.92 -3.82
CA ASP A 536 -3.45 13.79 -2.68
C ASP A 536 -2.64 13.41 -1.44
N ILE A 537 -1.40 13.88 -1.37
CA ILE A 537 -0.48 13.56 -0.27
C ILE A 537 0.36 14.77 0.14
N ASP A 538 0.18 15.23 1.38
CA ASP A 538 0.78 16.46 1.92
C ASP A 538 1.97 16.23 2.85
N ILE A 539 2.63 15.07 2.77
CA ILE A 539 3.82 14.76 3.59
C ILE A 539 5.09 14.70 2.74
N PRO A 540 6.28 14.88 3.32
CA PRO A 540 7.54 14.66 2.63
C PRO A 540 7.71 13.20 2.20
N VAL A 541 8.16 12.96 0.96
CA VAL A 541 8.38 11.62 0.40
C VAL A 541 9.78 11.53 -0.21
N ILE A 542 10.57 10.56 0.23
CA ILE A 542 11.82 10.15 -0.43
C ILE A 542 11.60 8.75 -1.00
N ASP A 543 11.22 8.69 -2.27
CA ASP A 543 10.97 7.45 -2.99
C ASP A 543 12.29 6.92 -3.57
N TRP A 544 12.87 5.91 -2.93
CA TRP A 544 14.09 5.33 -3.43
C TRP A 544 13.93 3.89 -3.86
N ARG A 545 14.73 3.48 -4.84
CA ARG A 545 14.71 2.09 -5.33
C ARG A 545 16.05 1.62 -5.84
N PRO A 546 16.38 0.34 -5.66
CA PRO A 546 17.34 -0.33 -6.53
C PRO A 546 16.76 -0.43 -7.95
N TYR A 547 17.57 -0.22 -8.96
CA TYR A 547 17.19 -0.44 -10.36
C TYR A 547 17.33 -1.91 -10.70
N LEU A 548 16.21 -2.59 -10.94
CA LEU A 548 16.09 -4.05 -11.03
C LEU A 548 15.59 -4.53 -12.41
N GLU A 549 15.51 -3.64 -13.40
CA GLU A 549 14.92 -3.95 -14.72
C GLU A 549 15.65 -5.11 -15.43
N ASP A 550 17.00 -5.15 -15.35
CA ASP A 550 17.77 -6.19 -16.01
C ASP A 550 17.59 -7.59 -15.37
N GLN A 551 17.04 -7.63 -14.16
CA GLN A 551 16.72 -8.86 -13.43
C GLN A 551 15.30 -9.35 -13.73
N LEU A 552 14.53 -8.61 -14.51
CA LEU A 552 13.10 -8.85 -14.78
C LEU A 552 12.28 -8.92 -13.49
N ASP A 553 12.65 -8.08 -12.52
CA ASP A 553 11.97 -8.00 -11.22
C ASP A 553 10.66 -7.21 -11.36
N MET A 554 9.62 -7.65 -10.64
CA MET A 554 8.28 -7.03 -10.67
C MET A 554 8.27 -5.55 -10.28
N HIS A 555 9.32 -5.03 -9.64
CA HIS A 555 9.37 -3.65 -9.15
C HIS A 555 9.82 -2.67 -10.24
N ASN A 556 9.02 -2.53 -11.29
CA ASN A 556 9.28 -1.65 -12.44
C ASN A 556 9.62 -0.22 -12.01
N ALA A 557 10.68 0.31 -12.59
CA ALA A 557 11.21 1.62 -12.20
C ALA A 557 10.28 2.79 -12.56
N HIS A 558 9.43 2.66 -13.59
CA HIS A 558 8.47 3.69 -13.98
C HIS A 558 7.40 3.99 -12.92
N GLN A 559 7.16 3.08 -11.95
CA GLN A 559 6.10 3.23 -10.94
C GLN A 559 6.32 4.43 -10.01
N SER A 560 7.56 4.78 -9.66
CA SER A 560 7.85 6.02 -8.92
C SER A 560 7.41 7.27 -9.70
N PHE A 561 7.56 7.25 -11.03
CA PHE A 561 7.12 8.34 -11.90
C PHE A 561 5.61 8.31 -12.13
N ALA A 562 4.98 7.16 -12.10
CA ALA A 562 3.52 7.05 -12.10
C ALA A 562 2.92 7.72 -10.86
N SER A 563 3.50 7.48 -9.68
CA SER A 563 3.11 8.17 -8.45
C SER A 563 3.32 9.68 -8.55
N ARG A 564 4.49 10.13 -9.03
CA ARG A 564 4.78 11.56 -9.27
C ARG A 564 3.81 12.18 -10.27
N ARG A 565 3.45 11.47 -11.34
CA ARG A 565 2.50 11.97 -12.34
C ARG A 565 1.13 12.21 -11.72
N ARG A 566 0.66 11.31 -10.86
CA ARG A 566 -0.61 11.47 -10.15
C ARG A 566 -0.60 12.67 -9.21
N MET A 567 0.51 12.92 -8.50
CA MET A 567 0.66 14.13 -7.67
C MET A 567 0.61 15.41 -8.52
N LEU A 568 1.28 15.40 -9.68
CA LEU A 568 1.21 16.52 -10.63
C LEU A 568 -0.19 16.72 -11.20
N ASP A 569 -0.93 15.65 -11.46
CA ASP A 569 -2.30 15.73 -11.99
C ASP A 569 -3.30 16.20 -10.93
N HIS A 570 -3.07 15.86 -9.66
CA HIS A 570 -3.93 16.25 -8.53
C HIS A 570 -3.66 17.68 -8.05
N ASP A 571 -2.40 17.98 -7.71
CA ASP A 571 -2.02 19.23 -7.03
C ASP A 571 -1.31 20.25 -7.94
N GLY A 572 -1.02 19.86 -9.19
CA GLY A 572 -0.18 20.66 -10.09
C GLY A 572 1.29 20.70 -9.69
N SER A 573 1.68 20.02 -8.62
CA SER A 573 3.04 19.99 -8.05
C SER A 573 3.33 18.64 -7.40
N ALA A 574 4.57 18.19 -7.49
CA ALA A 574 5.11 17.09 -6.71
C ALA A 574 6.34 17.57 -5.89
N GLY A 575 6.29 18.81 -5.41
CA GLY A 575 7.38 19.43 -4.67
C GLY A 575 7.69 18.79 -3.33
N ASN A 576 6.81 17.94 -2.81
CA ASN A 576 6.98 17.16 -1.60
C ASN A 576 7.56 15.76 -1.85
N GLN A 577 7.90 15.39 -3.10
CA GLN A 577 8.51 14.09 -3.44
C GLN A 577 9.88 14.29 -4.09
N VAL A 578 10.83 13.41 -3.75
CA VAL A 578 12.07 13.20 -4.49
C VAL A 578 12.22 11.73 -4.85
N ILE A 579 12.85 11.44 -6.00
CA ILE A 579 13.07 10.09 -6.53
C ILE A 579 14.55 9.80 -6.58
N TRP A 580 14.97 8.69 -5.94
CA TRP A 580 16.35 8.22 -5.90
C TRP A 580 16.44 6.82 -6.50
N PHE A 581 17.33 6.63 -7.48
CA PHE A 581 17.65 5.29 -8.00
C PHE A 581 19.06 4.90 -7.60
N THR A 582 19.24 3.66 -7.17
CA THR A 582 20.56 3.06 -6.94
C THR A 582 20.75 1.93 -7.95
N ASP A 583 21.87 1.93 -8.66
CA ASP A 583 22.19 0.87 -9.60
C ASP A 583 22.35 -0.46 -8.86
N ALA A 584 21.68 -1.48 -9.34
CA ALA A 584 21.78 -2.85 -8.82
C ALA A 584 22.24 -3.84 -9.90
N ARG A 585 22.87 -3.35 -10.98
CA ARG A 585 23.39 -4.11 -12.12
C ARG A 585 24.91 -4.24 -12.03
N PRO A 586 25.50 -5.40 -12.37
CA PRO A 586 24.89 -6.72 -12.45
C PRO A 586 24.50 -7.23 -11.07
N ASP A 587 23.87 -8.39 -10.95
CA ASP A 587 23.45 -8.98 -9.69
C ASP A 587 24.53 -8.85 -8.60
N GLY A 588 24.25 -7.99 -7.64
CA GLY A 588 25.15 -7.66 -6.53
C GLY A 588 24.37 -7.22 -5.30
N PRO A 589 25.03 -7.04 -4.16
CA PRO A 589 24.37 -6.53 -2.98
C PRO A 589 23.78 -5.15 -3.28
N LYS A 590 22.47 -4.99 -3.02
CA LYS A 590 21.75 -3.73 -3.18
C LYS A 590 22.19 -2.77 -2.09
N PHE A 591 22.77 -1.62 -2.46
CA PHE A 591 23.12 -0.60 -1.48
C PHE A 591 21.85 -0.02 -0.84
N ASP A 592 21.78 -0.06 0.48
CA ASP A 592 20.64 0.45 1.25
C ASP A 592 20.75 1.97 1.45
N GLN A 593 19.92 2.73 0.77
CA GLN A 593 19.83 4.18 0.90
C GLN A 593 18.98 4.63 2.11
N THR A 594 18.37 3.72 2.85
CA THR A 594 17.48 4.06 3.99
C THR A 594 18.18 4.91 5.05
N PRO A 595 19.44 4.64 5.44
CA PRO A 595 20.15 5.50 6.39
C PRO A 595 20.29 6.95 5.92
N GLU A 596 20.66 7.17 4.65
CA GLU A 596 20.77 8.52 4.07
C GLU A 596 19.39 9.18 3.91
N ALA A 597 18.39 8.41 3.48
CA ALA A 597 17.02 8.90 3.36
C ALA A 597 16.45 9.34 4.72
N LEU A 598 16.67 8.57 5.79
CA LEU A 598 16.29 8.94 7.15
C LEU A 598 17.01 10.22 7.62
N ARG A 599 18.30 10.36 7.33
CA ARG A 599 19.07 11.55 7.68
C ARG A 599 18.52 12.81 6.98
N VAL A 600 18.23 12.71 5.68
CA VAL A 600 17.67 13.83 4.90
C VAL A 600 16.23 14.12 5.33
N MET A 601 15.45 13.08 5.64
CA MET A 601 14.08 13.23 6.14
C MET A 601 14.05 13.92 7.51
N ASP A 602 14.97 13.59 8.40
CA ASP A 602 15.08 14.23 9.72
C ASP A 602 15.30 15.75 9.61
N GLU A 603 16.18 16.16 8.69
CA GLU A 603 16.40 17.58 8.38
C GLU A 603 15.13 18.23 7.78
N TRP A 604 14.43 17.52 6.88
CA TRP A 604 13.19 18.02 6.27
C TRP A 604 12.11 18.24 7.33
N MET A 605 11.90 17.26 8.21
CA MET A 605 10.93 17.35 9.29
C MET A 605 11.30 18.43 10.33
N ALA A 606 12.60 18.61 10.63
CA ALA A 606 13.08 19.69 11.50
C ALA A 606 12.77 21.05 10.90
N ASN A 607 13.05 21.25 9.60
CA ASN A 607 12.73 22.48 8.86
C ASN A 607 11.22 22.76 8.84
N LEU A 608 10.41 21.74 8.57
CA LEU A 608 8.95 21.86 8.51
C LEU A 608 8.37 22.29 9.86
N ARG A 609 8.85 21.70 10.95
CA ARG A 609 8.45 22.07 12.31
C ARG A 609 8.88 23.48 12.71
N ALA A 610 10.06 23.90 12.28
CA ALA A 610 10.56 25.26 12.54
C ALA A 610 9.80 26.33 11.74
N ARG A 611 9.31 26.00 10.54
CA ARG A 611 8.72 26.96 9.60
C ARG A 611 7.47 26.38 8.90
N PRO A 612 6.43 25.97 9.64
CA PRO A 612 5.27 25.25 9.07
C PRO A 612 4.54 26.06 7.98
N GLY A 613 4.54 27.38 8.07
CA GLY A 613 3.89 28.25 7.09
C GLY A 613 4.50 28.24 5.68
N ARG A 614 5.68 27.59 5.48
CA ARG A 614 6.28 27.42 4.14
C ARG A 614 5.79 26.16 3.41
N GLY A 615 4.99 25.33 4.06
CA GLY A 615 4.55 24.05 3.52
C GLY A 615 5.70 23.07 3.33
N VAL A 616 5.38 21.85 2.85
CA VAL A 616 6.32 20.75 2.72
C VAL A 616 7.43 21.07 1.71
N ALA A 617 7.06 21.47 0.49
CA ALA A 617 8.02 21.78 -0.57
C ALA A 617 8.95 22.96 -0.22
N GLY A 618 8.44 23.99 0.47
CA GLY A 618 9.20 25.17 0.89
C GLY A 618 10.19 24.94 2.03
N ASN A 619 10.10 23.78 2.69
CA ASN A 619 10.98 23.36 3.79
C ASN A 619 11.98 22.27 3.37
N ARG A 620 12.00 21.90 2.09
CA ARG A 620 12.90 20.89 1.55
C ARG A 620 14.37 21.25 1.83
N PRO A 621 15.16 20.36 2.46
CA PRO A 621 16.58 20.59 2.64
C PRO A 621 17.34 20.46 1.31
N PRO A 622 18.55 21.04 1.18
CA PRO A 622 19.32 21.02 -0.07
C PRO A 622 19.59 19.61 -0.61
N LEU A 623 19.68 18.62 0.27
CA LEU A 623 19.95 17.23 -0.10
C LEU A 623 18.69 16.44 -0.48
N ALA A 624 17.48 16.95 -0.20
CA ALA A 624 16.23 16.35 -0.67
C ALA A 624 15.95 16.77 -2.11
N VAL A 625 16.74 16.27 -3.05
CA VAL A 625 16.60 16.46 -4.51
C VAL A 625 16.58 15.12 -5.20
N ASP A 626 16.12 15.09 -6.43
CA ASP A 626 16.20 13.89 -7.27
C ASP A 626 17.66 13.48 -7.46
N ARG A 627 17.95 12.16 -7.37
CA ARG A 627 19.32 11.62 -7.43
C ARG A 627 19.36 10.26 -8.11
N CYS A 628 20.55 9.91 -8.59
CA CYS A 628 20.89 8.52 -8.85
C CYS A 628 22.30 8.19 -8.37
N PHE A 629 22.48 6.89 -8.06
CA PHE A 629 23.67 6.37 -7.37
C PHE A 629 24.20 5.13 -8.09
N ALA A 630 25.51 4.92 -7.98
CA ALA A 630 26.16 3.68 -8.38
C ALA A 630 25.85 2.54 -7.39
N THR A 631 26.30 1.33 -7.72
CA THR A 631 26.10 0.10 -6.95
C THR A 631 26.68 0.16 -5.52
N ASP A 632 27.70 0.98 -5.31
CA ASP A 632 28.34 1.21 -4.01
C ASP A 632 27.70 2.38 -3.20
N GLY A 633 26.66 3.00 -3.75
CA GLY A 633 26.01 4.17 -3.16
C GLY A 633 26.66 5.50 -3.51
N THR A 634 27.70 5.53 -4.35
CA THR A 634 28.29 6.78 -4.84
C THR A 634 27.31 7.55 -5.71
N GLN A 635 27.08 8.84 -5.42
CA GLN A 635 26.16 9.68 -6.18
C GLN A 635 26.69 9.93 -7.60
N LEU A 636 25.91 9.57 -8.62
CA LEU A 636 26.20 9.76 -10.04
C LEU A 636 25.69 11.13 -10.53
N ALA A 637 24.48 11.50 -10.15
CA ALA A 637 23.87 12.78 -10.48
C ALA A 637 22.82 13.19 -9.44
N ALA A 638 22.60 14.52 -9.33
CA ALA A 638 21.58 15.10 -8.45
C ALA A 638 21.04 16.41 -9.03
N GLY A 639 19.79 16.74 -8.72
CA GLY A 639 19.16 18.01 -9.06
C GLY A 639 17.84 17.88 -9.81
N PRO A 640 17.20 19.01 -10.16
CA PRO A 640 15.84 19.02 -10.68
C PRO A 640 15.69 18.49 -12.12
N HIS A 641 16.80 18.34 -12.86
CA HIS A 641 16.80 17.97 -14.28
C HIS A 641 17.38 16.58 -14.55
N VAL A 642 17.68 15.81 -13.51
CA VAL A 642 18.30 14.48 -13.70
C VAL A 642 17.33 13.47 -14.30
N TRP A 643 16.02 13.66 -14.12
CA TRP A 643 14.96 12.84 -14.66
C TRP A 643 14.17 13.50 -15.83
N ASP A 644 14.73 14.58 -16.43
CA ASP A 644 14.11 15.17 -17.64
C ASP A 644 13.93 14.09 -18.73
N GLY A 645 12.87 14.20 -19.53
CA GLY A 645 12.48 13.26 -20.57
C GLY A 645 11.55 12.13 -20.10
N VAL A 646 11.32 11.95 -18.79
CA VAL A 646 10.39 10.93 -18.27
C VAL A 646 8.95 11.45 -18.26
N LEU A 647 8.70 12.58 -17.62
CA LEU A 647 7.35 13.18 -17.48
C LEU A 647 7.16 14.45 -18.32
N ASP A 648 8.16 14.86 -19.05
CA ASP A 648 8.16 16.04 -19.91
C ASP A 648 8.72 15.69 -21.30
N ARG A 649 8.79 16.70 -22.18
CA ARG A 649 9.33 16.55 -23.55
C ARG A 649 10.77 17.04 -23.70
N ARG A 650 11.49 17.19 -22.58
CA ARG A 650 12.88 17.63 -22.59
C ARG A 650 13.79 16.47 -23.04
N PRO A 651 15.01 16.78 -23.49
CA PRO A 651 16.04 15.76 -23.68
C PRO A 651 16.29 14.98 -22.40
N PRO A 652 16.57 13.66 -22.48
CA PRO A 652 16.81 12.84 -21.31
C PRO A 652 17.89 13.41 -20.37
N GLY A 653 17.56 13.50 -19.08
CA GLY A 653 18.45 13.91 -18.01
C GLY A 653 19.58 12.90 -17.75
N ALA A 654 20.50 13.23 -16.84
CA ALA A 654 21.65 12.38 -16.55
C ALA A 654 21.23 10.99 -16.03
N CYS A 655 20.28 10.95 -15.06
CA CYS A 655 19.79 9.69 -14.52
C CYS A 655 18.89 8.95 -15.52
N THR A 656 18.08 9.66 -16.31
CA THR A 656 17.24 9.04 -17.34
C THR A 656 18.07 8.27 -18.39
N ARG A 657 19.26 8.79 -18.73
CA ARG A 657 20.16 8.08 -19.68
C ARG A 657 20.82 6.85 -19.06
N LEU A 658 21.06 6.85 -17.76
CA LEU A 658 21.71 5.74 -17.05
C LEU A 658 20.73 4.60 -16.72
N PHE A 659 19.46 4.94 -16.50
CA PHE A 659 18.42 4.04 -16.03
C PHE A 659 17.22 4.07 -16.98
N PRO A 660 17.26 3.34 -18.11
CA PRO A 660 16.13 3.21 -19.03
C PRO A 660 14.89 2.71 -18.33
N LEU A 661 13.73 3.30 -18.66
CA LEU A 661 12.44 2.93 -18.08
C LEU A 661 11.64 2.11 -19.09
N TYR A 662 11.07 1.01 -18.62
CA TYR A 662 10.09 0.23 -19.34
C TYR A 662 8.67 0.67 -18.94
N GLY A 663 7.69 0.35 -19.76
CA GLY A 663 6.29 0.72 -19.53
C GLY A 663 5.45 -0.45 -19.04
N THR A 664 4.23 -0.52 -19.55
CA THR A 664 3.28 -1.62 -19.33
C THR A 664 2.56 -1.92 -20.64
N SER A 665 1.81 -3.04 -20.70
CA SER A 665 0.91 -3.35 -21.84
C SER A 665 -0.02 -2.18 -22.16
N ARG A 666 -0.45 -1.43 -21.15
CA ARG A 666 -1.35 -0.28 -21.31
C ARG A 666 -0.64 0.95 -21.86
N THR A 667 0.60 1.22 -21.49
CA THR A 667 1.37 2.34 -22.05
C THR A 667 1.74 2.08 -23.50
N VAL A 668 2.09 0.85 -23.87
CA VAL A 668 2.35 0.49 -25.29
C VAL A 668 1.05 0.39 -26.11
N ALA A 669 -0.10 0.31 -25.45
CA ALA A 669 -1.42 0.46 -26.08
C ALA A 669 -1.88 1.92 -26.20
N GLY A 670 -1.05 2.89 -25.80
CA GLY A 670 -1.34 4.33 -25.87
C GLY A 670 -1.86 4.95 -24.57
N GLY A 671 -1.96 4.19 -23.50
CA GLY A 671 -2.41 4.66 -22.18
C GLY A 671 -1.38 5.54 -21.48
N PRO A 672 -1.81 6.35 -20.49
CA PRO A 672 -0.92 7.26 -19.76
C PRO A 672 0.02 6.51 -18.81
N LEU A 673 1.22 7.05 -18.59
CA LEU A 673 2.20 6.51 -17.64
C LEU A 673 1.68 6.47 -16.19
N ALA A 674 0.77 7.37 -15.81
CA ALA A 674 0.11 7.36 -14.51
C ALA A 674 -0.65 6.06 -14.20
N GLY A 675 -1.06 5.28 -15.20
CA GLY A 675 -1.61 3.94 -15.07
C GLY A 675 -3.04 3.84 -14.50
N GLY A 676 -3.65 4.93 -14.06
CA GLY A 676 -4.93 4.93 -13.33
C GLY A 676 -6.21 4.86 -14.20
N VAL A 677 -6.12 4.40 -15.44
CA VAL A 677 -7.29 4.34 -16.34
C VAL A 677 -7.85 2.92 -16.38
N TYR A 678 -8.88 2.65 -15.60
CA TYR A 678 -9.59 1.36 -15.62
C TYR A 678 -10.29 1.15 -16.97
N LYS A 679 -11.04 2.14 -17.39
CA LYS A 679 -11.89 2.10 -18.58
C LYS A 679 -11.63 3.34 -19.43
N CYS A 680 -11.11 3.13 -20.63
CA CYS A 680 -10.83 4.23 -21.55
C CYS A 680 -12.12 4.81 -22.16
N ARG A 681 -12.03 6.03 -22.63
CA ARG A 681 -13.05 6.56 -23.54
C ARG A 681 -12.89 5.89 -24.91
N LEU A 682 -13.99 5.37 -25.46
CA LEU A 682 -13.98 4.74 -26.76
C LEU A 682 -14.20 5.75 -27.90
N GLN A 683 -13.49 5.56 -29.02
CA GLN A 683 -13.72 6.23 -30.28
C GLN A 683 -13.96 5.20 -31.40
N PRO A 684 -14.79 5.51 -32.41
CA PRO A 684 -14.97 4.62 -33.55
C PRO A 684 -13.63 4.34 -34.28
N VAL A 685 -13.42 3.11 -34.76
CA VAL A 685 -12.22 2.71 -35.52
C VAL A 685 -11.95 3.67 -36.68
N GLY A 686 -13.00 4.04 -37.47
CA GLY A 686 -12.85 5.00 -38.56
C GLY A 686 -12.34 6.38 -38.13
N ARG A 687 -12.70 6.84 -36.91
CA ARG A 687 -12.17 8.09 -36.32
C ARG A 687 -10.71 7.94 -35.94
N ALA A 688 -10.33 6.82 -35.34
CA ALA A 688 -8.95 6.55 -35.00
C ALA A 688 -8.04 6.53 -36.25
N ILE A 689 -8.51 5.90 -37.33
CA ILE A 689 -7.81 5.90 -38.61
C ILE A 689 -7.66 7.34 -39.16
N ALA A 690 -8.75 8.11 -39.16
CA ALA A 690 -8.74 9.50 -39.67
C ALA A 690 -7.79 10.40 -38.85
N ARG A 691 -7.66 10.17 -37.54
CA ARG A 691 -6.73 10.88 -36.65
C ARG A 691 -5.28 10.41 -36.73
N GLY A 692 -4.98 9.39 -37.53
CA GLY A 692 -3.62 8.87 -37.69
C GLY A 692 -3.08 8.11 -36.46
N VAL A 693 -3.97 7.54 -35.65
CA VAL A 693 -3.59 6.79 -34.42
C VAL A 693 -2.63 5.63 -34.76
N TYR A 694 -2.73 5.06 -35.96
CA TYR A 694 -1.93 3.94 -36.42
C TYR A 694 -0.62 4.36 -37.14
N GLY A 695 -0.15 5.58 -36.96
CA GLY A 695 1.08 6.08 -37.56
C GLY A 695 1.03 6.11 -39.10
N SER A 696 1.98 5.44 -39.76
CA SER A 696 2.05 5.38 -41.24
C SER A 696 1.11 4.35 -41.86
N TRP A 697 0.60 3.38 -41.05
CA TRP A 697 -0.30 2.35 -41.59
C TRP A 697 -1.64 2.96 -42.05
N ARG A 698 -2.04 2.59 -43.26
CA ARG A 698 -3.31 2.92 -43.82
C ARG A 698 -4.08 1.64 -44.13
N PRO A 699 -5.03 1.22 -43.26
CA PRO A 699 -5.73 -0.03 -43.40
C PRO A 699 -6.47 -0.12 -44.76
N THR A 700 -6.29 -1.24 -45.46
CA THR A 700 -7.14 -1.63 -46.56
C THR A 700 -8.59 -1.82 -46.10
N PRO A 701 -9.57 -1.86 -47.03
CA PRO A 701 -10.97 -2.12 -46.66
C PRO A 701 -11.15 -3.45 -45.85
N GLN A 702 -10.37 -4.47 -46.17
CA GLN A 702 -10.42 -5.76 -45.48
C GLN A 702 -9.83 -5.66 -44.08
N GLU A 703 -8.67 -5.01 -43.93
CA GLU A 703 -8.03 -4.78 -42.60
C GLU A 703 -8.91 -3.88 -41.71
N ARG A 704 -9.52 -2.84 -42.28
CA ARG A 704 -10.48 -2.01 -41.59
C ARG A 704 -11.67 -2.82 -41.07
N ALA A 705 -12.26 -3.65 -41.94
CA ALA A 705 -13.38 -4.51 -41.57
C ALA A 705 -12.94 -5.51 -40.48
N ARG A 706 -11.69 -6.00 -40.46
CA ARG A 706 -11.15 -6.84 -39.39
C ARG A 706 -10.99 -6.06 -38.10
N LEU A 707 -10.45 -4.82 -38.11
CA LEU A 707 -10.38 -3.94 -36.95
C LEU A 707 -11.76 -3.69 -36.34
N GLU A 708 -12.78 -3.39 -37.17
CA GLU A 708 -14.14 -3.15 -36.71
C GLU A 708 -14.79 -4.41 -36.11
N ARG A 709 -14.42 -5.62 -36.56
CA ARG A 709 -14.85 -6.87 -35.92
C ARG A 709 -14.13 -7.14 -34.60
N ILE A 710 -12.82 -6.82 -34.49
CA ILE A 710 -12.04 -6.94 -33.23
C ILE A 710 -12.53 -5.94 -32.19
N PHE A 711 -12.87 -4.73 -32.60
CA PHE A 711 -13.29 -3.62 -31.75
C PHE A 711 -14.69 -3.12 -32.11
N PRO A 712 -15.74 -3.92 -31.91
CA PRO A 712 -17.10 -3.58 -32.35
C PRO A 712 -17.68 -2.34 -31.67
N THR A 713 -17.20 -2.00 -30.46
CA THR A 713 -17.60 -0.80 -29.71
C THR A 713 -16.63 0.36 -29.88
N GLY A 714 -15.54 0.17 -30.63
CA GLY A 714 -14.48 1.15 -30.85
C GLY A 714 -13.19 0.84 -30.08
N VAL A 715 -12.22 1.75 -30.24
CA VAL A 715 -10.88 1.66 -29.64
C VAL A 715 -10.66 2.77 -28.63
N CYS A 716 -9.72 2.55 -27.70
CA CYS A 716 -9.37 3.53 -26.68
C CYS A 716 -8.89 4.86 -27.29
N ASP A 717 -9.38 5.96 -26.74
CA ASP A 717 -8.93 7.35 -26.95
C ASP A 717 -8.42 7.86 -25.60
N TYR A 718 -7.12 7.64 -25.32
CA TYR A 718 -6.43 8.03 -24.10
C TYR A 718 -6.04 9.50 -24.07
#